data_c6ec54d1496865447805efee8abea935
#
_entry.id   c6ec54d1496865447805efee8abea935
#
_cell.length_a   1.000
_cell.length_b   1.000
_cell.length_c   1.000
_cell.angle_alpha   90.00
_cell.angle_beta   90.00
_cell.angle_gamma   90.00
#
_symmetry.space_group_name_H-M   'P 1'
#
loop_
_entity.id
_entity.type
_entity.pdbx_description
1 polymer ?
#
loop_
_entity_poly.entity_id
_entity_poly.type
_entity_poly.pdbx_seq_one_letter_code
_entity_poly.pdbx_strand_id
1 'polypeptide(L)'
;MQTLKNPEFSNIIDGNLVDDIFFQVPEIHALHERFLEELKQRIESRDANMCVGDLFLQLVNDPSLIESYTAFTNNWKTAHEAAKAAAQAKQSFKHFLLARAREHHGKLDLKALLIKPVQRFPQFELLMKRLLKHTSRDHPDHALLTEAIVMVLQIASRINASEQEALQLEQQQLLLKELENTIEGLDGLVQPDRTYLRHDLVTMHSGLGTRKERCLFLFSDLLVIAATKRRSGTIRKGSSLQFTVLSSLEANKFKLFKFIPLDDLEIARSRDESVKKLVREKETLEEDLQTLQQISKLTKNLRCPHVTIEESVQETLATVQKQLAERHGADSQPMELELTISTQEGMENLVFLFNSVEKRAMWEEAFNDAKHKLAMSADRRPPPEFVSALPIRKTRAGLQFTCAAATLGLNAHNLRDVWVCNSDGYVGQVCVLSLQPDPTVACCNGVCNARILSIASIPAAPHPESSDDDEDEESPTEDALRTRRSESLPPEMGSDDSDNQQPTMWLGTEDGFIHVYNCSDTIRIKKNKFKFQPGSPVHCIIHLDTRVFASLANGDIIVYRRDVSGGWNVADRQVVSISTAAAPVTKMMAVAGKLWCAAMNTVRVLNTGSLQVEHSFVVGGENGRGVSCMVSAGHGVWISVLNSAAVRLYHAVTYEYLREVNVAQAVTKMLAGCDDIIRQHKAACLRVTSLLACKDLLWVGTSAGVIITVPLPHLALNTNRVQAPLNMVGIPYGHTGHVRFLTSVELTPEPRTSRLKGHHRYSFKGKDHPHHQPGTAAPAKLLVISGGDGYEDFRNSGMSELAGRDDSTNHLLLWQV
;
A
#
# COMPACT_ATOMS: atom_id res chain seq x y z
N MET A 1 -6.23 -40.02 -21.86
CA MET A 1 -6.35 -39.78 -20.43
C MET A 1 -7.21 -40.82 -19.74
N GLN A 2 -8.54 -40.94 -20.00
CA GLN A 2 -9.44 -41.90 -19.32
C GLN A 2 -8.93 -43.33 -19.35
N THR A 3 -8.45 -43.83 -20.51
CA THR A 3 -7.86 -45.15 -20.68
C THR A 3 -6.64 -45.36 -19.79
N LEU A 4 -5.77 -44.35 -19.64
CA LEU A 4 -4.56 -44.41 -18.80
C LEU A 4 -4.85 -44.39 -17.31
N LYS A 5 -6.00 -43.86 -16.90
CA LYS A 5 -6.50 -43.86 -15.49
C LYS A 5 -7.22 -45.18 -15.10
N ASN A 6 -7.50 -46.05 -16.08
CA ASN A 6 -8.11 -47.33 -15.77
C ASN A 6 -7.12 -48.22 -15.06
N PRO A 7 -7.48 -48.94 -13.98
CA PRO A 7 -6.59 -49.86 -13.25
C PRO A 7 -5.89 -50.88 -14.10
N GLU A 8 -6.49 -51.35 -15.20
CA GLU A 8 -5.88 -52.29 -16.16
C GLU A 8 -4.62 -51.75 -16.83
N PHE A 9 -4.49 -50.40 -16.92
CA PHE A 9 -3.35 -49.71 -17.57
C PHE A 9 -2.36 -49.08 -16.59
N SER A 10 -2.52 -49.30 -15.29
CA SER A 10 -1.64 -48.76 -14.24
C SER A 10 -0.17 -49.09 -14.41
N ASN A 11 0.15 -50.21 -15.09
CA ASN A 11 1.51 -50.63 -15.41
C ASN A 11 2.16 -49.81 -16.54
N ILE A 12 1.40 -49.03 -17.30
CA ILE A 12 1.90 -48.25 -18.46
C ILE A 12 2.55 -46.98 -17.99
N ILE A 13 1.89 -46.22 -17.10
CA ILE A 13 2.36 -44.95 -16.58
C ILE A 13 1.75 -44.71 -15.20
N ASP A 14 2.44 -43.96 -14.35
CA ASP A 14 1.94 -43.55 -13.03
C ASP A 14 0.74 -42.58 -13.19
N GLY A 15 -0.29 -42.77 -12.35
CA GLY A 15 -1.51 -41.91 -12.35
C GLY A 15 -1.22 -40.42 -12.12
N ASN A 16 -0.30 -40.06 -11.24
CA ASN A 16 0.11 -38.68 -10.99
C ASN A 16 0.73 -38.03 -12.23
N LEU A 17 1.56 -38.82 -12.96
CA LEU A 17 2.19 -38.33 -14.19
C LEU A 17 1.16 -38.17 -15.33
N VAL A 18 0.07 -38.92 -15.32
CA VAL A 18 -1.08 -38.68 -16.22
C VAL A 18 -1.76 -37.36 -15.92
N ASP A 19 -1.91 -37.01 -14.65
CA ASP A 19 -2.50 -35.74 -14.27
C ASP A 19 -1.61 -34.54 -14.63
N ASP A 20 -0.30 -34.68 -14.48
CA ASP A 20 0.67 -33.65 -14.91
C ASP A 20 0.67 -33.43 -16.43
N ILE A 21 0.65 -34.53 -17.23
CA ILE A 21 0.66 -34.45 -18.69
C ILE A 21 -0.66 -33.86 -19.24
N PHE A 22 -1.80 -34.20 -18.64
CA PHE A 22 -3.14 -33.80 -19.10
C PHE A 22 -3.78 -32.74 -18.20
N PHE A 23 -2.96 -31.96 -17.48
CA PHE A 23 -3.39 -30.89 -16.61
C PHE A 23 -4.34 -29.92 -17.32
N GLN A 24 -5.49 -29.61 -16.72
CA GLN A 24 -6.56 -28.76 -17.26
C GLN A 24 -7.23 -29.27 -18.56
N VAL A 25 -6.83 -30.40 -19.14
CA VAL A 25 -7.46 -30.94 -20.35
C VAL A 25 -8.90 -31.36 -20.11
N PRO A 26 -9.27 -32.01 -18.99
CA PRO A 26 -10.66 -32.35 -18.67
C PRO A 26 -11.57 -31.13 -18.55
N GLU A 27 -11.10 -30.09 -17.89
CA GLU A 27 -11.83 -28.84 -17.65
C GLU A 27 -12.09 -28.12 -18.97
N ILE A 28 -11.07 -27.96 -19.80
CA ILE A 28 -11.18 -27.39 -21.14
C ILE A 28 -12.15 -28.23 -22.02
N HIS A 29 -12.07 -29.57 -21.92
CA HIS A 29 -12.96 -30.44 -22.67
C HIS A 29 -14.44 -30.24 -22.27
N ALA A 30 -14.71 -30.22 -20.97
CA ALA A 30 -16.07 -30.03 -20.45
C ALA A 30 -16.70 -28.68 -20.88
N LEU A 31 -15.91 -27.61 -20.88
CA LEU A 31 -16.34 -26.30 -21.34
C LEU A 31 -16.72 -26.31 -22.83
N HIS A 32 -15.87 -26.92 -23.65
CA HIS A 32 -16.12 -26.98 -25.10
C HIS A 32 -17.20 -28.01 -25.49
N GLU A 33 -17.39 -29.05 -24.71
CA GLU A 33 -18.49 -30.02 -24.92
C GLU A 33 -19.83 -29.36 -24.67
N ARG A 34 -19.99 -28.60 -23.57
CA ARG A 34 -21.18 -27.79 -23.30
C ARG A 34 -21.44 -26.78 -24.42
N PHE A 35 -20.44 -26.02 -24.82
CA PHE A 35 -20.55 -25.07 -25.92
C PHE A 35 -20.95 -25.75 -27.25
N LEU A 36 -20.39 -26.92 -27.56
CA LEU A 36 -20.74 -27.68 -28.78
C LEU A 36 -22.20 -28.15 -28.76
N GLU A 37 -22.69 -28.58 -27.62
CA GLU A 37 -24.08 -29.04 -27.48
C GLU A 37 -25.06 -27.88 -27.67
N GLU A 38 -24.79 -26.73 -27.04
CA GLU A 38 -25.57 -25.51 -27.20
C GLU A 38 -25.58 -25.03 -28.67
N LEU A 39 -24.41 -25.08 -29.33
CA LEU A 39 -24.28 -24.72 -30.75
C LEU A 39 -25.06 -25.67 -31.66
N LYS A 40 -25.05 -27.00 -31.41
CA LYS A 40 -25.84 -27.99 -32.17
C LYS A 40 -27.33 -27.72 -32.04
N GLN A 41 -27.81 -27.54 -30.79
CA GLN A 41 -29.23 -27.24 -30.54
C GLN A 41 -29.66 -25.95 -31.27
N ARG A 42 -28.80 -24.92 -31.27
CA ARG A 42 -29.10 -23.68 -32.01
C ARG A 42 -29.19 -23.87 -33.51
N ILE A 43 -28.29 -24.67 -34.11
CA ILE A 43 -28.30 -24.95 -35.56
C ILE A 43 -29.49 -25.84 -35.92
N GLU A 44 -29.89 -26.77 -35.11
CA GLU A 44 -31.02 -27.68 -35.34
C GLU A 44 -32.37 -26.96 -35.31
N SER A 45 -32.47 -25.84 -34.57
CA SER A 45 -33.71 -25.03 -34.53
C SER A 45 -34.09 -24.38 -35.83
N ARG A 46 -33.18 -24.26 -36.82
CA ARG A 46 -33.36 -23.67 -38.15
C ARG A 46 -34.15 -22.36 -38.20
N ASP A 47 -33.92 -21.50 -37.22
CA ASP A 47 -34.53 -20.17 -37.19
C ASP A 47 -33.85 -19.25 -38.23
N ALA A 48 -34.67 -18.46 -38.97
CA ALA A 48 -34.17 -17.51 -39.97
C ALA A 48 -33.30 -16.39 -39.34
N ASN A 49 -33.54 -16.06 -38.08
CA ASN A 49 -32.80 -15.05 -37.33
C ASN A 49 -31.83 -15.69 -36.32
N MET A 50 -31.36 -16.90 -36.59
CA MET A 50 -30.44 -17.62 -35.72
C MET A 50 -29.16 -16.82 -35.47
N CYS A 51 -28.87 -16.56 -34.19
CA CYS A 51 -27.61 -15.97 -33.73
C CYS A 51 -26.69 -17.04 -33.14
N VAL A 52 -25.42 -16.93 -33.37
CA VAL A 52 -24.38 -17.76 -32.74
C VAL A 52 -23.35 -16.93 -32.04
N GLY A 53 -23.26 -15.62 -32.31
CA GLY A 53 -22.36 -14.69 -31.66
C GLY A 53 -22.59 -14.59 -30.15
N ASP A 54 -23.85 -14.71 -29.69
CA ASP A 54 -24.22 -14.74 -28.27
C ASP A 54 -23.61 -15.95 -27.53
N LEU A 55 -23.59 -17.13 -28.16
CA LEU A 55 -22.98 -18.34 -27.61
C LEU A 55 -21.45 -18.17 -27.45
N PHE A 56 -20.79 -17.54 -28.44
CA PHE A 56 -19.39 -17.22 -28.34
C PHE A 56 -19.12 -16.20 -27.21
N LEU A 57 -19.95 -15.16 -27.07
CA LEU A 57 -19.84 -14.19 -25.97
C LEU A 57 -20.04 -14.86 -24.62
N GLN A 58 -20.99 -15.78 -24.48
CA GLN A 58 -21.21 -16.54 -23.25
C GLN A 58 -19.99 -17.39 -22.93
N LEU A 59 -19.41 -18.10 -23.91
CA LEU A 59 -18.20 -18.90 -23.71
C LEU A 59 -17.01 -18.04 -23.26
N VAL A 60 -16.74 -16.91 -23.93
CA VAL A 60 -15.57 -16.06 -23.62
C VAL A 60 -15.71 -15.25 -22.33
N ASN A 61 -16.93 -15.04 -21.85
CA ASN A 61 -17.20 -14.38 -20.57
C ASN A 61 -17.22 -15.35 -19.39
N ASP A 62 -17.10 -16.66 -19.61
CA ASP A 62 -16.98 -17.65 -18.53
C ASP A 62 -15.59 -17.52 -17.86
N PRO A 63 -15.49 -17.12 -16.57
CA PRO A 63 -14.21 -16.96 -15.90
C PRO A 63 -13.38 -18.24 -15.89
N SER A 64 -14.04 -19.42 -15.79
CA SER A 64 -13.38 -20.73 -15.75
C SER A 64 -12.63 -21.05 -17.04
N LEU A 65 -13.07 -20.48 -18.19
CA LEU A 65 -12.40 -20.63 -19.47
C LEU A 65 -10.99 -20.02 -19.43
N ILE A 66 -10.90 -18.74 -18.99
CA ILE A 66 -9.63 -18.01 -18.95
C ILE A 66 -8.67 -18.66 -17.96
N GLU A 67 -9.16 -19.03 -16.77
CA GLU A 67 -8.37 -19.71 -15.74
C GLU A 67 -7.81 -21.04 -16.24
N SER A 68 -8.64 -21.91 -16.80
CA SER A 68 -8.24 -23.22 -17.31
C SER A 68 -7.25 -23.11 -18.47
N TYR A 69 -7.46 -22.17 -19.40
CA TYR A 69 -6.54 -21.98 -20.52
C TYR A 69 -5.21 -21.36 -20.11
N THR A 70 -5.20 -20.40 -19.19
CA THR A 70 -3.98 -19.81 -18.65
C THR A 70 -3.16 -20.86 -17.91
N ALA A 71 -3.81 -21.65 -17.04
CA ALA A 71 -3.16 -22.71 -16.29
C ALA A 71 -2.59 -23.82 -17.22
N PHE A 72 -3.36 -24.20 -18.26
CA PHE A 72 -2.90 -25.16 -19.28
C PHE A 72 -1.68 -24.63 -20.05
N THR A 73 -1.71 -23.39 -20.50
CA THR A 73 -0.61 -22.80 -21.29
C THR A 73 0.66 -22.65 -20.46
N ASN A 74 0.55 -22.24 -19.20
CA ASN A 74 1.66 -22.14 -18.28
C ASN A 74 2.28 -23.52 -17.97
N ASN A 75 1.48 -24.61 -17.95
CA ASN A 75 1.95 -25.98 -17.73
C ASN A 75 2.42 -26.69 -19.02
N TRP A 76 2.19 -26.13 -20.19
CA TRP A 76 2.47 -26.75 -21.48
C TRP A 76 3.87 -27.34 -21.62
N LYS A 77 4.91 -26.59 -21.24
CA LYS A 77 6.31 -27.01 -21.34
C LYS A 77 6.59 -28.21 -20.42
N THR A 78 6.13 -28.11 -19.18
CA THR A 78 6.26 -29.17 -18.17
C THR A 78 5.56 -30.45 -18.60
N ALA A 79 4.33 -30.35 -19.09
CA ALA A 79 3.55 -31.47 -19.61
C ALA A 79 4.23 -32.15 -20.82
N HIS A 80 4.81 -31.35 -21.72
CA HIS A 80 5.54 -31.86 -22.88
C HIS A 80 6.80 -32.59 -22.51
N GLU A 81 7.62 -32.05 -21.59
CA GLU A 81 8.84 -32.65 -21.06
C GLU A 81 8.52 -33.91 -20.28
N ALA A 82 7.48 -33.91 -19.43
CA ALA A 82 7.01 -35.07 -18.69
C ALA A 82 6.58 -36.22 -19.63
N ALA A 83 5.80 -35.92 -20.67
CA ALA A 83 5.37 -36.89 -21.67
C ALA A 83 6.57 -37.48 -22.43
N LYS A 84 7.55 -36.67 -22.79
CA LYS A 84 8.77 -37.09 -23.46
C LYS A 84 9.62 -37.98 -22.55
N ALA A 85 9.85 -37.59 -21.32
CA ALA A 85 10.59 -38.34 -20.32
C ALA A 85 9.93 -39.70 -20.02
N ALA A 86 8.60 -39.72 -19.86
CA ALA A 86 7.82 -40.94 -19.64
C ALA A 86 7.93 -41.91 -20.83
N ALA A 87 7.85 -41.39 -22.08
CA ALA A 87 7.99 -42.19 -23.30
C ALA A 87 9.41 -42.74 -23.49
N GLN A 88 10.46 -42.07 -22.98
CA GLN A 88 11.82 -42.56 -22.94
C GLN A 88 12.05 -43.62 -21.85
N ALA A 89 11.45 -43.41 -20.66
CA ALA A 89 11.63 -44.28 -19.52
C ALA A 89 10.84 -45.61 -19.65
N LYS A 90 9.65 -45.59 -20.26
CA LYS A 90 8.73 -46.73 -20.37
C LYS A 90 8.37 -47.05 -21.83
N GLN A 91 8.90 -48.12 -22.38
CA GLN A 91 8.58 -48.58 -23.76
C GLN A 91 7.07 -48.87 -23.92
N SER A 92 6.39 -49.41 -22.89
CA SER A 92 4.94 -49.65 -22.90
C SER A 92 4.14 -48.37 -23.18
N PHE A 93 4.51 -47.26 -22.56
CA PHE A 93 3.87 -45.96 -22.78
C PHE A 93 4.13 -45.45 -24.21
N LYS A 94 5.36 -45.58 -24.69
CA LYS A 94 5.70 -45.21 -26.08
C LYS A 94 4.88 -46.01 -27.09
N HIS A 95 4.75 -47.34 -26.91
CA HIS A 95 3.94 -48.19 -27.76
C HIS A 95 2.47 -47.83 -27.71
N PHE A 96 1.94 -47.53 -26.51
CA PHE A 96 0.57 -47.06 -26.36
C PHE A 96 0.30 -45.77 -27.13
N LEU A 97 1.19 -44.77 -27.03
CA LEU A 97 1.07 -43.51 -27.78
C LEU A 97 1.10 -43.72 -29.29
N LEU A 98 1.99 -44.57 -29.78
CA LEU A 98 2.07 -44.88 -31.21
C LEU A 98 0.83 -45.62 -31.73
N ALA A 99 0.28 -46.53 -30.93
CA ALA A 99 -0.96 -47.21 -31.28
C ALA A 99 -2.14 -46.24 -31.39
N ARG A 100 -2.31 -45.36 -30.37
CA ARG A 100 -3.34 -44.33 -30.36
C ARG A 100 -3.18 -43.31 -31.48
N ALA A 101 -1.96 -42.90 -31.83
CA ALA A 101 -1.70 -42.01 -32.96
C ALA A 101 -2.10 -42.63 -34.30
N ARG A 102 -1.93 -43.97 -34.49
CA ARG A 102 -2.39 -44.70 -35.69
C ARG A 102 -3.90 -44.83 -35.81
N GLU A 103 -4.55 -45.00 -34.66
CA GLU A 103 -6.03 -45.08 -34.58
C GLU A 103 -6.70 -43.72 -34.77
N HIS A 104 -6.00 -42.60 -34.49
CA HIS A 104 -6.53 -41.26 -34.64
C HIS A 104 -6.81 -40.93 -36.12
N HIS A 105 -7.98 -40.37 -36.41
CA HIS A 105 -8.44 -40.06 -37.79
C HIS A 105 -7.42 -39.21 -38.58
N GLY A 106 -6.74 -38.24 -37.89
CA GLY A 106 -5.74 -37.38 -38.49
C GLY A 106 -4.30 -37.89 -38.32
N LYS A 107 -4.11 -39.10 -37.79
CA LYS A 107 -2.78 -39.67 -37.46
C LYS A 107 -1.91 -38.73 -36.60
N LEU A 108 -2.55 -37.93 -35.76
CA LEU A 108 -1.85 -36.97 -34.89
C LEU A 108 -1.28 -37.68 -33.67
N ASP A 109 -0.03 -37.35 -33.32
CA ASP A 109 0.61 -37.75 -32.07
C ASP A 109 0.15 -36.93 -30.85
N LEU A 110 0.54 -37.33 -29.67
CA LEU A 110 0.16 -36.66 -28.43
C LEU A 110 0.58 -35.18 -28.44
N LYS A 111 1.77 -34.86 -28.95
CA LYS A 111 2.28 -33.49 -29.05
C LYS A 111 1.38 -32.62 -29.92
N ALA A 112 0.99 -33.12 -31.10
CA ALA A 112 0.10 -32.41 -32.02
C ALA A 112 -1.33 -32.27 -31.48
N LEU A 113 -1.75 -33.15 -30.55
CA LEU A 113 -3.05 -33.05 -29.90
C LEU A 113 -3.03 -32.04 -28.75
N LEU A 114 -1.95 -32.06 -27.92
CA LEU A 114 -1.83 -31.14 -26.80
C LEU A 114 -1.64 -29.67 -27.21
N ILE A 115 -1.16 -29.38 -28.44
CA ILE A 115 -1.10 -27.99 -28.93
C ILE A 115 -2.46 -27.43 -29.36
N LYS A 116 -3.48 -28.29 -29.57
CA LYS A 116 -4.79 -27.87 -30.03
C LYS A 116 -5.51 -26.83 -29.16
N PRO A 117 -5.48 -26.93 -27.80
CA PRO A 117 -6.05 -25.89 -26.96
C PRO A 117 -5.39 -24.53 -27.21
N VAL A 118 -4.06 -24.45 -27.30
CA VAL A 118 -3.33 -23.19 -27.57
C VAL A 118 -3.79 -22.55 -28.90
N GLN A 119 -4.03 -23.37 -29.92
CA GLN A 119 -4.46 -22.92 -31.26
C GLN A 119 -5.97 -22.62 -31.35
N ARG A 120 -6.78 -22.90 -30.32
CA ARG A 120 -8.22 -22.82 -30.37
C ARG A 120 -8.75 -21.39 -30.58
N PHE A 121 -8.24 -20.42 -29.85
CA PHE A 121 -8.69 -19.03 -29.99
C PHE A 121 -8.35 -18.40 -31.34
N PRO A 122 -7.13 -18.55 -31.89
CA PRO A 122 -6.85 -18.15 -33.26
C PRO A 122 -7.75 -18.83 -34.29
N GLN A 123 -8.15 -20.10 -34.09
CA GLN A 123 -9.10 -20.79 -34.96
C GLN A 123 -10.51 -20.20 -34.85
N PHE A 124 -11.00 -19.88 -33.65
CA PHE A 124 -12.28 -19.22 -33.46
C PHE A 124 -12.32 -17.86 -34.13
N GLU A 125 -11.27 -17.06 -34.00
CA GLU A 125 -11.15 -15.80 -34.72
C GLU A 125 -11.33 -15.95 -36.21
N LEU A 126 -10.62 -16.89 -36.83
CA LEU A 126 -10.68 -17.14 -38.26
C LEU A 126 -12.09 -17.61 -38.70
N LEU A 127 -12.72 -18.51 -37.93
CA LEU A 127 -14.06 -19.02 -38.24
C LEU A 127 -15.13 -17.93 -38.11
N MET A 128 -15.07 -17.15 -37.01
CA MET A 128 -16.02 -16.04 -36.80
C MET A 128 -15.85 -14.92 -37.83
N LYS A 129 -14.62 -14.56 -38.20
CA LYS A 129 -14.38 -13.60 -39.31
C LYS A 129 -14.94 -14.08 -40.63
N ARG A 130 -14.84 -15.38 -40.93
CA ARG A 130 -15.43 -15.97 -42.12
C ARG A 130 -16.95 -15.95 -42.05
N LEU A 131 -17.53 -16.27 -40.89
CA LEU A 131 -18.99 -16.22 -40.70
C LEU A 131 -19.51 -14.78 -40.83
N LEU A 132 -18.87 -13.82 -40.17
CA LEU A 132 -19.21 -12.39 -40.22
C LEU A 132 -19.20 -11.86 -41.68
N LYS A 133 -18.25 -12.30 -42.51
CA LYS A 133 -18.20 -11.93 -43.95
C LYS A 133 -19.45 -12.34 -44.73
N HIS A 134 -20.11 -13.41 -44.28
CA HIS A 134 -21.32 -13.95 -44.94
C HIS A 134 -22.62 -13.57 -44.22
N THR A 135 -22.55 -12.78 -43.15
CA THR A 135 -23.69 -12.30 -42.36
C THR A 135 -24.03 -10.87 -42.81
N SER A 136 -25.29 -10.62 -43.22
CA SER A 136 -25.73 -9.26 -43.58
C SER A 136 -25.59 -8.30 -42.42
N ARG A 137 -25.34 -7.02 -42.69
CA ARG A 137 -25.26 -5.98 -41.66
C ARG A 137 -26.55 -5.78 -40.88
N ASP A 138 -27.69 -6.08 -41.51
CA ASP A 138 -29.02 -5.98 -40.91
C ASP A 138 -29.39 -7.21 -40.07
N HIS A 139 -28.58 -8.26 -40.11
CA HIS A 139 -28.82 -9.46 -39.33
C HIS A 139 -28.40 -9.24 -37.86
N PRO A 140 -29.21 -9.65 -36.87
CA PRO A 140 -28.92 -9.40 -35.46
C PRO A 140 -27.58 -10.00 -34.98
N ASP A 141 -27.14 -11.11 -35.60
CA ASP A 141 -25.86 -11.76 -35.26
C ASP A 141 -24.62 -10.98 -35.72
N HIS A 142 -24.74 -10.00 -36.62
CA HIS A 142 -23.60 -9.25 -37.12
C HIS A 142 -22.89 -8.46 -36.02
N ALA A 143 -23.66 -7.80 -35.18
CA ALA A 143 -23.12 -7.06 -34.04
C ALA A 143 -22.49 -7.99 -32.99
N LEU A 144 -23.19 -9.10 -32.66
CA LEU A 144 -22.73 -10.09 -31.67
C LEU A 144 -21.44 -10.79 -32.12
N LEU A 145 -21.32 -11.16 -33.39
CA LEU A 145 -20.09 -11.74 -33.94
C LEU A 145 -18.93 -10.75 -33.95
N THR A 146 -19.20 -9.46 -34.20
CA THR A 146 -18.17 -8.42 -34.17
C THR A 146 -17.62 -8.27 -32.77
N GLU A 147 -18.47 -8.21 -31.76
CA GLU A 147 -18.10 -8.14 -30.36
C GLU A 147 -17.35 -9.41 -29.91
N ALA A 148 -17.86 -10.59 -30.27
CA ALA A 148 -17.23 -11.87 -29.94
C ALA A 148 -15.78 -11.98 -30.50
N ILE A 149 -15.56 -11.49 -31.75
CA ILE A 149 -14.21 -11.46 -32.35
C ILE A 149 -13.25 -10.60 -31.52
N VAL A 150 -13.69 -9.42 -31.07
CA VAL A 150 -12.87 -8.53 -30.24
C VAL A 150 -12.52 -9.20 -28.91
N MET A 151 -13.48 -9.84 -28.25
CA MET A 151 -13.28 -10.54 -26.98
C MET A 151 -12.33 -11.74 -27.15
N VAL A 152 -12.49 -12.54 -28.19
CA VAL A 152 -11.59 -13.68 -28.50
C VAL A 152 -10.15 -13.20 -28.71
N LEU A 153 -9.95 -12.09 -29.44
CA LEU A 153 -8.62 -11.49 -29.63
C LEU A 153 -7.99 -11.00 -28.31
N GLN A 154 -8.79 -10.38 -27.44
CA GLN A 154 -8.32 -9.96 -26.11
C GLN A 154 -7.89 -11.15 -25.26
N ILE A 155 -8.66 -12.25 -25.25
CA ILE A 155 -8.31 -13.47 -24.51
C ILE A 155 -7.03 -14.09 -25.08
N ALA A 156 -6.92 -14.22 -26.40
CA ALA A 156 -5.70 -14.74 -27.03
C ALA A 156 -4.46 -13.91 -26.67
N SER A 157 -4.58 -12.58 -26.63
CA SER A 157 -3.50 -11.68 -26.22
C SER A 157 -3.15 -11.85 -24.76
N ARG A 158 -4.13 -12.02 -23.86
CA ARG A 158 -3.89 -12.25 -22.41
C ARG A 158 -3.18 -13.57 -22.16
N ILE A 159 -3.58 -14.66 -22.82
CA ILE A 159 -2.96 -15.97 -22.70
C ILE A 159 -1.50 -15.91 -23.18
N ASN A 160 -1.22 -15.27 -24.33
CA ASN A 160 0.13 -15.11 -24.86
C ASN A 160 1.01 -14.24 -23.97
N ALA A 161 0.48 -13.16 -23.38
CA ALA A 161 1.20 -12.31 -22.43
C ALA A 161 1.60 -13.10 -21.17
N SER A 162 0.69 -13.92 -20.64
CA SER A 162 0.97 -14.77 -19.46
C SER A 162 2.09 -15.80 -19.74
N GLU A 163 2.14 -16.38 -20.93
CA GLU A 163 3.23 -17.30 -21.31
C GLU A 163 4.58 -16.58 -21.39
N GLN A 164 4.62 -15.37 -21.97
CA GLN A 164 5.84 -14.58 -22.04
C GLN A 164 6.32 -14.15 -20.67
N GLU A 165 5.43 -13.72 -19.78
CA GLU A 165 5.74 -13.36 -18.41
C GLU A 165 6.31 -14.55 -17.64
N ALA A 166 5.72 -15.74 -17.77
CA ALA A 166 6.20 -16.96 -17.12
C ALA A 166 7.63 -17.36 -17.60
N LEU A 167 7.90 -17.26 -18.92
CA LEU A 167 9.23 -17.52 -19.47
C LEU A 167 10.26 -16.49 -19.02
N GLN A 168 9.90 -15.21 -18.97
CA GLN A 168 10.79 -14.16 -18.47
C GLN A 168 11.12 -14.37 -17.00
N LEU A 169 10.14 -14.75 -16.18
CA LEU A 169 10.34 -15.03 -14.77
C LEU A 169 11.30 -16.23 -14.57
N GLU A 170 11.11 -17.32 -15.32
CA GLU A 170 12.01 -18.49 -15.27
C GLU A 170 13.47 -18.11 -15.65
N GLN A 171 13.63 -17.32 -16.71
CA GLN A 171 14.94 -16.84 -17.14
C GLN A 171 15.61 -15.95 -16.08
N GLN A 172 14.85 -15.07 -15.44
CA GLN A 172 15.34 -14.22 -14.34
C GLN A 172 15.77 -15.05 -13.14
N GLN A 173 14.99 -16.05 -12.74
CA GLN A 173 15.34 -16.93 -11.62
C GLN A 173 16.63 -17.72 -11.89
N LEU A 174 16.81 -18.24 -13.11
CA LEU A 174 18.04 -18.90 -13.51
C LEU A 174 19.24 -17.96 -13.45
N LEU A 175 19.10 -16.73 -13.93
CA LEU A 175 20.15 -15.71 -13.89
C LEU A 175 20.51 -15.35 -12.44
N LEU A 176 19.53 -15.17 -11.56
CA LEU A 176 19.77 -14.89 -10.14
C LEU A 176 20.54 -16.04 -9.47
N LYS A 177 20.19 -17.30 -9.76
CA LYS A 177 20.87 -18.48 -9.24
C LYS A 177 22.32 -18.58 -9.72
N GLU A 178 22.59 -18.22 -10.98
CA GLU A 178 23.95 -18.20 -11.51
C GLU A 178 24.78 -17.06 -10.89
N LEU A 179 24.19 -15.88 -10.66
CA LEU A 179 24.84 -14.77 -9.96
C LEU A 179 25.14 -15.12 -8.49
N GLU A 180 24.23 -15.79 -7.80
CA GLU A 180 24.44 -16.28 -6.43
C GLU A 180 25.63 -17.24 -6.35
N ASN A 181 25.75 -18.15 -7.30
CA ASN A 181 26.91 -19.08 -7.40
C ASN A 181 28.21 -18.36 -7.81
N THR A 182 28.14 -17.24 -8.50
CA THR A 182 29.32 -16.49 -9.00
C THR A 182 29.93 -15.58 -7.92
N ILE A 183 29.14 -15.13 -6.95
CA ILE A 183 29.55 -14.21 -5.89
C ILE A 183 29.74 -15.00 -4.59
N GLU A 184 31.00 -15.23 -4.21
CA GLU A 184 31.37 -15.96 -2.97
C GLU A 184 30.80 -15.24 -1.73
N GLY A 185 30.03 -15.96 -0.90
CA GLY A 185 29.43 -15.45 0.34
C GLY A 185 28.09 -14.71 0.15
N LEU A 186 27.45 -14.84 -1.00
CA LEU A 186 26.11 -14.32 -1.27
C LEU A 186 25.11 -15.48 -1.22
N ASP A 187 24.16 -15.41 -0.28
CA ASP A 187 23.08 -16.37 -0.10
C ASP A 187 21.72 -15.65 -0.13
N GLY A 188 20.67 -16.33 -0.61
CA GLY A 188 19.30 -15.79 -0.58
C GLY A 188 19.02 -14.72 -1.65
N LEU A 189 19.78 -14.72 -2.76
CA LEU A 189 19.54 -13.81 -3.88
C LEU A 189 18.29 -14.19 -4.66
N VAL A 190 17.98 -15.49 -4.77
CA VAL A 190 16.84 -15.99 -5.54
C VAL A 190 15.53 -15.71 -4.78
N GLN A 191 14.77 -14.74 -5.27
CA GLN A 191 13.42 -14.40 -4.77
C GLN A 191 12.47 -14.24 -5.96
N PRO A 192 11.14 -14.56 -5.79
CA PRO A 192 10.19 -14.56 -6.89
C PRO A 192 10.05 -13.21 -7.60
N ASP A 193 10.13 -12.13 -6.83
CA ASP A 193 9.87 -10.77 -7.31
C ASP A 193 11.13 -9.97 -7.62
N ARG A 194 12.31 -10.56 -7.38
CA ARG A 194 13.59 -9.90 -7.63
C ARG A 194 14.00 -10.05 -9.07
N THR A 195 14.37 -8.95 -9.70
CA THR A 195 14.91 -8.91 -11.05
C THR A 195 16.32 -8.31 -11.04
N TYR A 196 17.21 -8.90 -11.82
CA TYR A 196 18.51 -8.31 -12.10
C TYR A 196 18.37 -7.16 -13.10
N LEU A 197 18.99 -6.01 -12.82
CA LEU A 197 18.93 -4.84 -13.69
C LEU A 197 20.25 -4.61 -14.44
N ARG A 198 21.35 -4.45 -13.70
CA ARG A 198 22.67 -4.22 -14.30
C ARG A 198 23.83 -4.48 -13.35
N HIS A 199 25.04 -4.49 -13.89
CA HIS A 199 26.27 -4.46 -13.10
C HIS A 199 27.27 -3.48 -13.73
N ASP A 200 28.11 -2.86 -12.89
CA ASP A 200 29.16 -1.96 -13.33
C ASP A 200 30.42 -2.13 -12.46
N LEU A 201 31.57 -2.12 -13.12
CA LEU A 201 32.87 -2.08 -12.46
C LEU A 201 33.25 -0.65 -12.11
N VAL A 202 33.52 -0.39 -10.85
CA VAL A 202 33.81 0.92 -10.28
C VAL A 202 35.01 0.87 -9.35
N THR A 203 35.60 2.02 -9.08
CA THR A 203 36.64 2.17 -8.07
C THR A 203 36.05 2.83 -6.83
N MET A 204 36.16 2.18 -5.69
CA MET A 204 35.68 2.71 -4.40
C MET A 204 36.88 3.35 -3.65
N HIS A 205 36.65 4.57 -3.15
CA HIS A 205 37.59 5.26 -2.28
C HIS A 205 37.42 4.76 -0.84
N SER A 206 38.50 4.29 -0.22
CA SER A 206 38.53 3.96 1.19
C SER A 206 39.14 5.14 1.96
N GLY A 207 38.66 5.43 3.18
CA GLY A 207 39.05 6.59 3.99
C GLY A 207 40.55 6.76 4.30
N LEU A 208 41.41 5.81 3.89
CA LEU A 208 42.88 5.86 3.96
C LEU A 208 43.53 6.15 2.59
N GLY A 209 42.78 6.69 1.62
CA GLY A 209 43.35 7.03 0.29
C GLY A 209 43.62 5.85 -0.65
N THR A 210 43.27 4.61 -0.23
CA THR A 210 43.44 3.44 -1.09
C THR A 210 42.26 3.25 -2.03
N ARG A 211 42.55 3.06 -3.34
CA ARG A 211 41.55 2.76 -4.38
C ARG A 211 41.37 1.24 -4.50
N LYS A 212 40.13 0.78 -4.39
CA LYS A 212 39.80 -0.66 -4.51
C LYS A 212 38.78 -0.89 -5.62
N GLU A 213 39.06 -1.81 -6.55
CA GLU A 213 38.09 -2.20 -7.57
C GLU A 213 36.91 -2.95 -6.93
N ARG A 214 35.69 -2.58 -7.33
CA ARG A 214 34.42 -3.17 -6.90
C ARG A 214 33.53 -3.39 -8.11
N CYS A 215 32.61 -4.35 -7.99
CA CYS A 215 31.50 -4.51 -8.90
C CYS A 215 30.19 -4.19 -8.17
N LEU A 216 29.39 -3.33 -8.72
CA LEU A 216 28.05 -3.00 -8.26
C LEU A 216 27.06 -3.86 -9.04
N PHE A 217 26.28 -4.70 -8.38
CA PHE A 217 25.18 -5.45 -8.97
C PHE A 217 23.88 -4.84 -8.48
N LEU A 218 23.12 -4.23 -9.38
CA LEU A 218 21.85 -3.58 -9.09
C LEU A 218 20.70 -4.53 -9.42
N PHE A 219 19.82 -4.72 -8.44
CA PHE A 219 18.58 -5.49 -8.56
C PHE A 219 17.37 -4.57 -8.33
N SER A 220 16.18 -5.09 -8.54
CA SER A 220 14.93 -4.33 -8.35
C SER A 220 14.70 -3.82 -6.94
N ASP A 221 15.27 -4.48 -5.92
CA ASP A 221 15.03 -4.23 -4.49
C ASP A 221 16.31 -4.04 -3.66
N LEU A 222 17.48 -4.32 -4.24
CA LEU A 222 18.75 -4.25 -3.50
C LEU A 222 19.97 -3.95 -4.37
N LEU A 223 21.05 -3.50 -3.72
CA LEU A 223 22.38 -3.33 -4.28
C LEU A 223 23.35 -4.30 -3.61
N VAL A 224 24.05 -5.10 -4.43
CA VAL A 224 25.15 -5.95 -3.98
C VAL A 224 26.47 -5.33 -4.43
N ILE A 225 27.36 -5.07 -3.48
CA ILE A 225 28.72 -4.59 -3.73
C ILE A 225 29.68 -5.78 -3.55
N ALA A 226 30.41 -6.14 -4.60
CA ALA A 226 31.36 -7.25 -4.56
C ALA A 226 32.81 -6.80 -4.82
N ALA A 227 33.73 -7.42 -4.12
CA ALA A 227 35.17 -7.26 -4.38
C ALA A 227 35.57 -8.13 -5.58
N THR A 228 36.34 -7.57 -6.50
CA THR A 228 36.84 -8.26 -7.71
C THR A 228 38.19 -8.86 -7.44
N LYS A 229 38.38 -10.15 -7.86
CA LYS A 229 39.68 -10.82 -7.92
C LYS A 229 39.90 -11.33 -9.34
N ARG A 230 40.96 -10.90 -10.03
CA ARG A 230 41.31 -11.40 -11.36
C ARG A 230 41.67 -12.91 -11.27
N ARG A 231 41.08 -13.73 -12.16
CA ARG A 231 41.51 -15.13 -12.32
C ARG A 231 42.87 -15.18 -12.98
N SER A 232 43.89 -15.72 -12.28
CA SER A 232 45.13 -16.14 -12.91
C SER A 232 44.95 -17.59 -13.38
N GLY A 233 44.70 -17.82 -14.65
CA GLY A 233 44.59 -19.17 -15.21
C GLY A 233 43.79 -19.24 -16.51
N THR A 234 44.18 -20.15 -17.39
CA THR A 234 43.64 -20.44 -18.72
C THR A 234 42.13 -20.74 -18.69
N ILE A 235 41.38 -20.09 -19.54
CA ILE A 235 39.94 -20.26 -19.74
C ILE A 235 39.64 -21.67 -20.26
N ARG A 236 38.98 -22.51 -19.46
CA ARG A 236 38.35 -23.74 -19.97
C ARG A 236 36.99 -23.36 -20.57
N LYS A 237 36.88 -23.50 -21.90
CA LYS A 237 35.60 -23.49 -22.60
C LYS A 237 34.75 -24.65 -22.11
N GLY A 238 33.68 -24.36 -21.41
CA GLY A 238 32.72 -25.36 -20.96
C GLY A 238 31.33 -24.78 -20.79
N SER A 239 30.44 -25.22 -21.67
CA SER A 239 28.98 -25.19 -21.71
C SER A 239 28.30 -23.94 -22.18
N SER A 240 27.55 -24.15 -23.21
CA SER A 240 26.63 -23.28 -23.93
C SER A 240 25.39 -22.93 -23.07
N LEU A 241 25.30 -21.70 -22.65
CA LEU A 241 24.00 -21.05 -22.46
C LEU A 241 24.16 -19.56 -22.82
N GLN A 242 23.31 -19.14 -23.73
CA GLN A 242 23.35 -17.83 -24.38
C GLN A 242 22.87 -16.72 -23.45
N PHE A 243 23.59 -16.36 -22.39
CA PHE A 243 23.40 -15.12 -21.69
C PHE A 243 24.61 -14.21 -21.89
N THR A 244 24.45 -13.18 -22.72
CA THR A 244 25.45 -12.16 -23.03
C THR A 244 25.96 -11.42 -21.78
N VAL A 245 25.23 -11.47 -20.69
CA VAL A 245 25.54 -10.80 -19.40
C VAL A 245 26.66 -11.52 -18.65
N LEU A 246 26.68 -12.87 -18.67
CA LEU A 246 27.65 -13.67 -17.94
C LEU A 246 29.02 -13.75 -18.63
N SER A 247 29.09 -13.59 -19.96
CA SER A 247 30.34 -13.58 -20.70
C SER A 247 31.27 -12.43 -20.29
N SER A 248 30.71 -11.31 -19.82
CA SER A 248 31.49 -10.17 -19.29
C SER A 248 32.01 -10.40 -17.87
N LEU A 249 31.37 -11.30 -17.10
CA LEU A 249 31.71 -11.62 -15.72
C LEU A 249 32.67 -12.85 -15.57
N GLU A 250 32.80 -13.68 -16.61
CA GLU A 250 33.62 -14.93 -16.57
C GLU A 250 35.11 -14.71 -16.29
N ALA A 251 35.61 -13.50 -16.57
CA ALA A 251 37.01 -13.17 -16.35
C ALA A 251 37.37 -12.90 -14.87
N ASN A 252 36.43 -12.70 -14.00
CA ASN A 252 36.62 -12.30 -12.61
C ASN A 252 35.97 -13.28 -11.63
N LYS A 253 36.52 -13.36 -10.40
CA LYS A 253 35.87 -13.94 -9.23
C LYS A 253 35.39 -12.80 -8.39
N PHE A 254 34.15 -12.93 -7.86
CA PHE A 254 33.53 -11.93 -6.99
C PHE A 254 33.42 -12.45 -5.57
N LYS A 255 33.61 -11.59 -4.58
CA LYS A 255 33.37 -11.89 -3.18
C LYS A 255 32.49 -10.80 -2.60
N LEU A 256 31.42 -11.19 -1.91
CA LEU A 256 30.51 -10.25 -1.27
C LEU A 256 31.27 -9.29 -0.37
N PHE A 257 31.00 -7.98 -0.52
CA PHE A 257 31.50 -6.93 0.34
C PHE A 257 30.38 -6.30 1.16
N LYS A 258 29.27 -5.88 0.53
CA LYS A 258 28.06 -5.37 1.18
C LYS A 258 26.81 -5.80 0.41
N PHE A 259 25.77 -6.03 1.16
CA PHE A 259 24.41 -6.33 0.69
C PHE A 259 23.48 -5.26 1.30
N ILE A 260 22.83 -4.43 0.48
CA ILE A 260 22.14 -3.24 0.95
C ILE A 260 20.78 -3.15 0.25
N PRO A 261 19.64 -3.14 0.99
CA PRO A 261 18.33 -2.84 0.43
C PRO A 261 18.31 -1.45 -0.23
N LEU A 262 17.59 -1.28 -1.33
CA LEU A 262 17.49 0.01 -2.00
C LEU A 262 16.77 1.06 -1.15
N ASP A 263 15.92 0.64 -0.21
CA ASP A 263 15.23 1.54 0.71
C ASP A 263 16.20 2.27 1.65
N ASP A 264 17.30 1.60 2.02
CA ASP A 264 18.35 2.14 2.90
C ASP A 264 19.42 2.98 2.16
N LEU A 265 19.28 3.12 0.83
CA LEU A 265 20.24 3.80 -0.03
C LEU A 265 19.68 5.12 -0.59
N GLU A 266 20.48 6.18 -0.56
CA GLU A 266 20.20 7.45 -1.23
C GLU A 266 21.43 7.99 -1.99
N ILE A 267 21.17 8.67 -3.11
CA ILE A 267 22.22 9.41 -3.82
C ILE A 267 22.37 10.78 -3.15
N ALA A 268 23.58 11.12 -2.72
CA ALA A 268 23.87 12.41 -2.11
C ALA A 268 23.69 13.54 -3.14
N ARG A 269 22.59 14.31 -3.01
CA ARG A 269 22.12 15.29 -4.02
C ARG A 269 22.89 16.62 -4.05
N SER A 270 23.72 16.92 -3.06
CA SER A 270 24.38 18.23 -2.94
C SER A 270 25.37 18.56 -4.07
N ARG A 271 25.89 17.55 -4.77
CA ARG A 271 26.84 17.69 -5.89
C ARG A 271 26.19 17.59 -7.28
N ASP A 272 25.00 17.01 -7.36
CA ASP A 272 24.38 16.68 -8.66
C ASP A 272 23.86 17.93 -9.40
N GLU A 273 23.34 18.95 -8.70
CA GLU A 273 22.97 20.22 -9.33
C GLU A 273 24.20 20.99 -9.82
N SER A 274 25.30 20.91 -9.10
CA SER A 274 26.57 21.51 -9.53
C SER A 274 27.14 20.82 -10.78
N VAL A 275 27.02 19.51 -10.88
CA VAL A 275 27.43 18.72 -12.06
C VAL A 275 26.51 18.99 -13.25
N LYS A 276 25.18 19.01 -13.05
CA LYS A 276 24.23 19.40 -14.13
C LYS A 276 24.46 20.83 -14.63
N LYS A 277 24.84 21.73 -13.73
CA LYS A 277 25.21 23.10 -14.09
C LYS A 277 26.50 23.13 -14.91
N LEU A 278 27.54 22.37 -14.48
CA LEU A 278 28.81 22.26 -15.21
C LEU A 278 28.64 21.63 -16.61
N VAL A 279 27.81 20.61 -16.76
CA VAL A 279 27.51 19.99 -18.07
C VAL A 279 26.80 20.97 -18.98
N ARG A 280 25.78 21.69 -18.51
CA ARG A 280 25.09 22.73 -19.30
C ARG A 280 26.00 23.87 -19.69
N GLU A 281 26.86 24.33 -18.76
CA GLU A 281 27.82 25.38 -19.03
C GLU A 281 28.88 24.92 -20.06
N LYS A 282 29.24 23.63 -20.07
CA LYS A 282 30.15 23.06 -21.08
C LYS A 282 29.49 22.99 -22.47
N GLU A 283 28.24 22.49 -22.53
CA GLU A 283 27.44 22.44 -23.77
C GLU A 283 27.28 23.85 -24.38
N THR A 284 26.96 24.85 -23.56
CA THR A 284 26.84 26.24 -24.02
C THR A 284 28.17 26.81 -24.55
N LEU A 285 29.29 26.49 -23.87
CA LEU A 285 30.62 26.92 -24.35
C LEU A 285 31.05 26.22 -25.64
N GLU A 286 30.67 24.95 -25.86
CA GLU A 286 30.90 24.22 -27.11
C GLU A 286 30.06 24.79 -28.26
N GLU A 287 28.81 25.16 -28.04
CA GLU A 287 27.96 25.84 -29.01
C GLU A 287 28.49 27.22 -29.35
N ASP A 288 28.91 27.99 -28.34
CA ASP A 288 29.55 29.31 -28.55
C ASP A 288 30.85 29.20 -29.36
N LEU A 289 31.67 28.15 -29.08
CA LEU A 289 32.89 27.89 -29.82
C LEU A 289 32.62 27.61 -31.32
N GLN A 290 31.58 26.79 -31.61
CA GLN A 290 31.17 26.49 -32.98
C GLN A 290 30.68 27.76 -33.69
N THR A 291 29.91 28.59 -33.00
CA THR A 291 29.39 29.83 -33.54
C THR A 291 30.51 30.83 -33.82
N LEU A 292 31.47 31.00 -32.91
CA LEU A 292 32.64 31.87 -33.09
C LEU A 292 33.57 31.41 -34.22
N GLN A 293 33.73 30.07 -34.40
CA GLN A 293 34.45 29.50 -35.53
C GLN A 293 33.77 29.84 -36.87
N GLN A 294 32.41 29.82 -36.92
CA GLN A 294 31.70 30.25 -38.12
C GLN A 294 31.85 31.74 -38.38
N ILE A 295 31.77 32.57 -37.33
CA ILE A 295 31.98 34.01 -37.42
C ILE A 295 33.42 34.31 -37.94
N SER A 296 34.43 33.61 -37.40
CA SER A 296 35.85 33.76 -37.89
C SER A 296 36.04 33.36 -39.36
N LYS A 297 35.27 32.38 -39.87
CA LYS A 297 35.24 32.05 -41.29
C LYS A 297 34.57 33.13 -42.13
N LEU A 298 33.49 33.70 -41.65
CA LEU A 298 32.72 34.76 -42.33
C LEU A 298 33.48 36.06 -42.36
N THR A 299 34.19 36.45 -41.29
CA THR A 299 35.03 37.68 -41.27
C THR A 299 36.19 37.62 -42.28
N LYS A 300 36.80 36.44 -42.50
CA LYS A 300 37.82 36.21 -43.51
C LYS A 300 37.32 36.29 -44.96
N ASN A 301 36.01 36.16 -45.18
CA ASN A 301 35.39 36.28 -46.50
C ASN A 301 34.89 37.67 -46.82
N LEU A 302 35.13 38.66 -45.97
CA LEU A 302 34.78 40.08 -46.24
C LEU A 302 35.66 40.65 -47.33
N ARG A 303 35.10 41.44 -48.23
CA ARG A 303 35.81 42.04 -49.37
C ARG A 303 36.82 43.10 -48.94
N CYS A 304 36.63 43.71 -47.78
CA CYS A 304 37.59 44.66 -47.19
C CYS A 304 38.10 44.06 -45.86
N PRO A 305 39.41 44.03 -45.61
CA PRO A 305 39.93 43.50 -44.33
C PRO A 305 39.57 44.44 -43.19
N HIS A 306 38.95 43.89 -42.16
CA HIS A 306 38.62 44.60 -40.91
C HIS A 306 39.44 43.97 -39.79
N VAL A 307 40.70 44.40 -39.64
CA VAL A 307 41.67 43.86 -38.70
C VAL A 307 41.15 43.84 -37.27
N THR A 308 40.46 44.87 -36.83
CA THR A 308 39.88 45.02 -35.48
C THR A 308 38.81 44.01 -35.22
N ILE A 309 38.01 43.59 -36.20
CA ILE A 309 36.97 42.56 -36.05
C ILE A 309 37.58 41.16 -35.95
N GLU A 310 38.58 40.89 -36.80
CA GLU A 310 39.35 39.64 -36.83
C GLU A 310 40.09 39.43 -35.50
N GLU A 311 40.78 40.45 -34.98
CA GLU A 311 41.44 40.39 -33.68
C GLU A 311 40.50 40.18 -32.54
N SER A 312 39.37 40.88 -32.48
CA SER A 312 38.35 40.68 -31.41
C SER A 312 37.73 39.30 -31.44
N VAL A 313 37.42 38.75 -32.61
CA VAL A 313 36.90 37.38 -32.75
C VAL A 313 37.93 36.33 -32.34
N GLN A 314 39.20 36.53 -32.68
CA GLN A 314 40.29 35.60 -32.28
C GLN A 314 40.56 35.66 -30.78
N GLU A 315 40.48 36.82 -30.14
CA GLU A 315 40.62 36.99 -28.69
C GLU A 315 39.48 36.30 -27.93
N THR A 316 38.25 36.52 -28.44
CA THR A 316 37.07 35.86 -27.86
C THR A 316 37.16 34.33 -28.01
N LEU A 317 37.59 33.83 -29.17
CA LEU A 317 37.78 32.42 -29.46
C LEU A 317 38.82 31.78 -28.53
N ALA A 318 39.95 32.47 -28.31
CA ALA A 318 40.98 32.04 -27.37
C ALA A 318 40.48 32.01 -25.92
N THR A 319 39.64 32.97 -25.56
CA THR A 319 39.03 33.04 -24.21
C THR A 319 38.07 31.88 -23.96
N VAL A 320 37.17 31.60 -24.92
CA VAL A 320 36.21 30.47 -24.81
C VAL A 320 36.95 29.13 -24.81
N GLN A 321 37.99 28.96 -25.66
CA GLN A 321 38.82 27.75 -25.64
C GLN A 321 39.56 27.54 -24.33
N LYS A 322 40.04 28.62 -23.68
CA LYS A 322 40.70 28.57 -22.38
C LYS A 322 39.69 28.15 -21.28
N GLN A 323 38.51 28.78 -21.30
CA GLN A 323 37.45 28.42 -20.36
C GLN A 323 36.99 26.95 -20.50
N LEU A 324 36.91 26.44 -21.73
CA LEU A 324 36.58 25.06 -22.01
C LEU A 324 37.70 24.12 -21.54
N ALA A 325 38.98 24.48 -21.73
CA ALA A 325 40.11 23.68 -21.25
C ALA A 325 40.24 23.67 -19.72
N GLU A 326 39.96 24.79 -19.05
CA GLU A 326 39.90 24.86 -17.57
C GLU A 326 38.81 23.98 -16.99
N ARG A 327 37.68 23.82 -17.69
CA ARG A 327 36.56 22.94 -17.26
C ARG A 327 36.81 21.47 -17.64
N HIS A 328 37.58 21.18 -18.67
CA HIS A 328 38.06 19.82 -18.96
C HIS A 328 39.07 19.30 -17.91
N GLY A 329 39.81 20.20 -17.24
CA GLY A 329 40.71 19.82 -16.15
C GLY A 329 40.01 19.45 -14.83
N ALA A 330 38.73 19.78 -14.69
CA ALA A 330 37.89 19.41 -13.54
C ALA A 330 37.16 18.04 -13.71
N ASP A 331 37.56 17.23 -14.70
CA ASP A 331 36.82 16.08 -15.22
C ASP A 331 36.76 14.85 -14.32
N SER A 332 37.37 14.84 -13.12
CA SER A 332 37.21 13.67 -12.20
C SER A 332 35.94 13.73 -11.35
N GLN A 333 35.35 14.90 -11.10
CA GLN A 333 34.13 15.05 -10.28
C GLN A 333 32.85 14.53 -10.95
N PRO A 334 32.60 14.66 -12.26
CA PRO A 334 31.40 14.14 -12.91
C PRO A 334 31.32 12.61 -12.92
N MET A 335 32.45 11.90 -12.71
CA MET A 335 32.50 10.43 -12.66
C MET A 335 32.29 9.86 -11.27
N GLU A 336 32.32 10.66 -10.22
CA GLU A 336 32.07 10.24 -8.84
C GLU A 336 30.58 10.17 -8.53
N LEU A 337 30.16 9.09 -7.88
CA LEU A 337 28.83 8.88 -7.33
C LEU A 337 28.96 8.64 -5.83
N GLU A 338 28.31 9.46 -5.03
CA GLU A 338 28.23 9.31 -3.59
C GLU A 338 26.89 8.71 -3.21
N LEU A 339 26.94 7.54 -2.56
CA LEU A 339 25.76 6.86 -1.99
C LEU A 339 25.79 6.97 -0.46
N THR A 340 24.69 7.39 0.12
CA THR A 340 24.47 7.41 1.55
C THR A 340 23.67 6.18 1.95
N ILE A 341 24.16 5.42 2.92
CA ILE A 341 23.52 4.23 3.48
C ILE A 341 22.99 4.59 4.87
N SER A 342 21.71 4.32 5.12
CA SER A 342 21.12 4.41 6.45
C SER A 342 21.35 3.08 7.19
N THR A 343 22.16 3.07 8.24
CA THR A 343 22.41 1.90 9.10
C THR A 343 21.88 2.15 10.50
N GLN A 344 21.72 1.10 11.31
CA GLN A 344 21.32 1.22 12.71
C GLN A 344 22.36 2.00 13.56
N GLU A 345 23.60 2.06 13.09
CA GLU A 345 24.71 2.77 13.77
C GLU A 345 24.90 4.22 13.29
N GLY A 346 24.14 4.66 12.26
CA GLY A 346 24.22 5.98 11.66
C GLY A 346 24.29 5.98 10.14
N MET A 347 24.63 7.11 9.54
CA MET A 347 24.74 7.26 8.08
C MET A 347 26.19 7.02 7.63
N GLU A 348 26.36 6.12 6.66
CA GLU A 348 27.66 5.83 6.03
C GLU A 348 27.65 6.32 4.57
N ASN A 349 28.68 7.05 4.17
CA ASN A 349 28.83 7.51 2.80
C ASN A 349 29.84 6.65 2.03
N LEU A 350 29.45 6.14 0.89
CA LEU A 350 30.32 5.41 -0.05
C LEU A 350 30.49 6.23 -1.33
N VAL A 351 31.74 6.44 -1.73
CA VAL A 351 32.08 7.17 -2.95
C VAL A 351 32.62 6.20 -3.99
N PHE A 352 31.97 6.17 -5.16
CA PHE A 352 32.33 5.34 -6.31
C PHE A 352 32.75 6.18 -7.49
N LEU A 353 33.87 5.84 -8.09
CA LEU A 353 34.36 6.43 -9.33
C LEU A 353 34.02 5.50 -10.50
N PHE A 354 33.23 5.96 -11.44
CA PHE A 354 32.91 5.26 -12.68
C PHE A 354 33.96 5.49 -13.76
N ASN A 355 34.03 4.59 -14.74
CA ASN A 355 34.98 4.67 -15.83
C ASN A 355 34.60 5.72 -16.90
N SER A 356 33.36 6.20 -16.90
CA SER A 356 32.89 7.29 -17.76
C SER A 356 31.65 7.97 -17.15
N VAL A 357 31.42 9.21 -17.53
CA VAL A 357 30.24 10.01 -17.13
C VAL A 357 28.94 9.36 -17.60
N GLU A 358 28.94 8.79 -18.81
CA GLU A 358 27.78 8.11 -19.40
C GLU A 358 27.39 6.86 -18.57
N LYS A 359 28.36 6.04 -18.15
CA LYS A 359 28.09 4.86 -17.31
C LYS A 359 27.54 5.26 -15.95
N ARG A 360 28.06 6.33 -15.34
CA ARG A 360 27.51 6.90 -14.11
C ARG A 360 26.06 7.32 -14.31
N ALA A 361 25.78 8.11 -15.35
CA ALA A 361 24.43 8.61 -15.63
C ALA A 361 23.43 7.46 -15.87
N MET A 362 23.81 6.45 -16.68
CA MET A 362 22.99 5.27 -16.91
C MET A 362 22.77 4.44 -15.65
N TRP A 363 23.75 4.39 -14.74
CA TRP A 363 23.61 3.69 -13.47
C TRP A 363 22.66 4.44 -12.53
N GLU A 364 22.80 5.74 -12.46
CA GLU A 364 21.95 6.63 -11.67
C GLU A 364 20.49 6.59 -12.15
N GLU A 365 20.25 6.61 -13.46
CA GLU A 365 18.93 6.45 -14.06
C GLU A 365 18.31 5.10 -13.68
N ALA A 366 19.07 3.99 -13.84
CA ALA A 366 18.61 2.65 -13.48
C ALA A 366 18.32 2.51 -11.99
N PHE A 367 19.12 3.12 -11.12
CA PHE A 367 18.91 3.15 -9.68
C PHE A 367 17.63 3.93 -9.30
N ASN A 368 17.46 5.13 -9.87
CA ASN A 368 16.26 5.95 -9.62
C ASN A 368 15.00 5.27 -10.15
N ASP A 369 15.06 4.60 -11.31
CA ASP A 369 13.96 3.82 -11.88
C ASP A 369 13.65 2.59 -11.01
N ALA A 370 14.65 1.89 -10.50
CA ALA A 370 14.48 0.78 -9.57
C ALA A 370 13.82 1.24 -8.26
N LYS A 371 14.32 2.30 -7.63
CA LYS A 371 13.70 2.89 -6.43
C LYS A 371 12.26 3.35 -6.69
N HIS A 372 12.01 3.95 -7.85
CA HIS A 372 10.66 4.36 -8.23
C HIS A 372 9.73 3.17 -8.39
N LYS A 373 10.17 2.12 -9.11
CA LYS A 373 9.41 0.87 -9.26
C LYS A 373 9.21 0.14 -7.94
N LEU A 374 10.22 0.12 -7.06
CA LEU A 374 10.14 -0.46 -5.73
C LEU A 374 9.11 0.29 -4.88
N ALA A 375 9.14 1.62 -4.87
CA ALA A 375 8.14 2.45 -4.20
C ALA A 375 6.74 2.24 -4.78
N MET A 376 6.60 2.00 -6.09
CA MET A 376 5.34 1.65 -6.73
C MET A 376 4.92 0.19 -6.48
N SER A 377 5.86 -0.73 -6.35
CA SER A 377 5.59 -2.16 -6.07
C SER A 377 5.40 -2.45 -4.57
N ALA A 378 5.86 -1.58 -3.68
CA ALA A 378 5.48 -1.59 -2.26
C ALA A 378 3.96 -1.45 -2.07
N ASP A 379 3.26 -1.05 -3.12
CA ASP A 379 1.79 -1.04 -3.23
C ASP A 379 1.17 -2.44 -3.50
N ARG A 380 1.95 -3.53 -3.40
CA ARG A 380 1.45 -4.93 -3.39
C ARG A 380 0.78 -5.33 -2.07
N ARG A 381 0.45 -4.37 -1.24
CA ARG A 381 -0.41 -4.64 -0.09
C ARG A 381 -1.75 -5.11 -0.61
N PRO A 382 -2.29 -6.20 -0.07
CA PRO A 382 -3.65 -6.58 -0.41
C PRO A 382 -4.53 -5.35 -0.18
N PRO A 383 -5.41 -5.01 -1.14
CA PRO A 383 -6.33 -3.89 -0.95
C PRO A 383 -7.12 -4.12 0.34
N PRO A 384 -7.50 -3.05 1.06
CA PRO A 384 -8.30 -3.19 2.26
C PRO A 384 -9.53 -4.05 2.01
N GLU A 385 -9.69 -5.12 2.80
CA GLU A 385 -10.81 -6.04 2.65
C GLU A 385 -12.07 -5.44 3.26
N PHE A 386 -13.12 -5.31 2.47
CA PHE A 386 -14.41 -4.82 2.95
C PHE A 386 -15.10 -5.88 3.82
N VAL A 387 -15.39 -5.52 5.07
CA VAL A 387 -15.99 -6.43 6.04
C VAL A 387 -17.50 -6.31 6.04
N SER A 388 -18.03 -5.09 6.25
CA SER A 388 -19.49 -4.90 6.35
C SER A 388 -19.89 -3.41 6.22
N ALA A 389 -21.17 -3.21 5.88
CA ALA A 389 -21.85 -1.93 5.96
C ALA A 389 -22.96 -2.01 7.01
N LEU A 390 -22.90 -1.18 8.05
CA LEU A 390 -23.87 -1.18 9.15
C LEU A 390 -24.74 0.08 9.07
N PRO A 391 -26.05 -0.06 8.79
CA PRO A 391 -26.96 1.07 8.74
C PRO A 391 -27.33 1.55 10.16
N ILE A 392 -27.27 2.87 10.36
CA ILE A 392 -27.74 3.54 11.57
C ILE A 392 -28.88 4.45 11.21
N ARG A 393 -30.09 4.04 11.57
CA ARG A 393 -31.29 4.80 11.28
C ARG A 393 -31.31 6.11 12.07
N LYS A 394 -31.52 7.22 11.39
CA LYS A 394 -31.68 8.54 12.01
C LYS A 394 -32.99 8.60 12.75
N THR A 395 -32.97 8.93 14.03
CA THR A 395 -34.18 9.19 14.83
C THR A 395 -34.75 10.60 14.56
N ARG A 396 -33.92 11.48 13.97
CA ARG A 396 -34.29 12.84 13.54
C ARG A 396 -33.54 13.15 12.22
N ALA A 397 -34.19 13.87 11.31
CA ALA A 397 -33.62 14.17 9.98
C ALA A 397 -32.27 14.94 10.04
N GLY A 398 -32.06 15.78 11.06
CA GLY A 398 -30.83 16.58 11.22
C GLY A 398 -29.65 15.84 11.81
N LEU A 399 -29.81 14.59 12.30
CA LEU A 399 -28.72 13.84 12.92
C LEU A 399 -27.69 13.42 11.89
N GLN A 400 -26.43 13.79 12.16
CA GLN A 400 -25.27 13.45 11.34
C GLN A 400 -24.13 12.97 12.24
N PHE A 401 -23.29 12.08 11.72
CA PHE A 401 -22.06 11.71 12.41
C PHE A 401 -21.14 12.93 12.55
N THR A 402 -20.51 13.06 13.71
CA THR A 402 -19.59 14.17 14.01
C THR A 402 -18.17 13.70 14.28
N CYS A 403 -17.99 12.68 15.10
CA CYS A 403 -16.70 12.13 15.48
C CYS A 403 -16.86 10.70 16.01
N ALA A 404 -15.76 9.97 16.08
CA ALA A 404 -15.71 8.64 16.68
C ALA A 404 -14.36 8.41 17.35
N ALA A 405 -14.32 7.54 18.37
CA ALA A 405 -13.11 7.07 19.01
C ALA A 405 -13.29 5.63 19.52
N ALA A 406 -12.22 4.84 19.40
CA ALA A 406 -12.17 3.52 20.01
C ALA A 406 -12.02 3.63 21.54
N THR A 407 -12.65 2.74 22.30
CA THR A 407 -12.46 2.62 23.74
C THR A 407 -11.08 2.03 24.04
N LEU A 408 -10.55 2.35 25.21
CA LEU A 408 -9.35 1.71 25.74
C LEU A 408 -9.78 0.52 26.62
N GLY A 409 -9.18 -0.65 26.39
CA GLY A 409 -9.39 -1.80 27.27
C GLY A 409 -8.68 -1.62 28.63
N LEU A 410 -9.24 -2.26 29.66
CA LEU A 410 -8.61 -2.30 31.01
C LEU A 410 -7.28 -3.07 31.01
N ASN A 411 -7.19 -4.11 30.17
CA ASN A 411 -5.99 -4.93 29.94
C ASN A 411 -5.82 -5.18 28.45
N ALA A 412 -4.64 -5.65 28.02
CA ALA A 412 -4.32 -5.93 26.61
C ALA A 412 -5.30 -6.91 25.92
N HIS A 413 -6.08 -7.68 26.68
CA HIS A 413 -7.05 -8.66 26.19
C HIS A 413 -8.53 -8.21 26.27
N ASN A 414 -8.81 -6.97 26.70
CA ASN A 414 -10.19 -6.49 26.77
C ASN A 414 -10.68 -6.07 25.39
N LEU A 415 -11.94 -6.46 25.13
CA LEU A 415 -12.68 -6.07 23.94
C LEU A 415 -12.71 -4.55 23.80
N ARG A 416 -12.42 -4.05 22.62
CA ARG A 416 -12.49 -2.63 22.29
C ARG A 416 -13.75 -2.38 21.49
N ASP A 417 -14.59 -1.47 21.96
CA ASP A 417 -15.76 -0.96 21.26
C ASP A 417 -15.39 0.36 20.57
N VAL A 418 -16.21 0.82 19.65
CA VAL A 418 -16.07 2.16 19.05
C VAL A 418 -17.30 2.99 19.37
N TRP A 419 -17.05 4.14 19.97
CA TRP A 419 -18.09 5.13 20.23
C TRP A 419 -18.20 6.09 19.05
N VAL A 420 -19.38 6.11 18.44
CA VAL A 420 -19.70 6.94 17.28
C VAL A 420 -20.70 8.01 17.71
N CYS A 421 -20.29 9.27 17.61
CA CYS A 421 -21.13 10.41 17.95
C CYS A 421 -22.00 10.80 16.76
N ASN A 422 -23.30 10.95 17.02
CA ASN A 422 -24.30 11.34 16.06
C ASN A 422 -25.09 12.50 16.66
N SER A 423 -25.10 13.69 16.05
CA SER A 423 -25.70 14.86 16.66
C SER A 423 -26.26 15.87 15.65
N ASP A 424 -27.21 16.64 16.11
CA ASP A 424 -27.68 17.88 15.49
C ASP A 424 -27.48 19.05 16.49
N GLY A 425 -28.01 20.21 16.23
CA GLY A 425 -27.95 21.37 17.16
C GLY A 425 -28.74 21.19 18.46
N TYR A 426 -29.53 20.14 18.63
CA TYR A 426 -30.46 19.94 19.75
C TYR A 426 -30.24 18.65 20.53
N VAL A 427 -29.66 17.66 19.89
CA VAL A 427 -29.46 16.35 20.49
C VAL A 427 -28.08 15.79 20.12
N GLY A 428 -27.35 15.33 21.12
CA GLY A 428 -26.15 14.53 20.96
C GLY A 428 -26.42 13.10 21.39
N GLN A 429 -26.14 12.14 20.50
CA GLN A 429 -26.26 10.71 20.70
C GLN A 429 -24.91 10.02 20.54
N VAL A 430 -24.72 8.95 21.26
CA VAL A 430 -23.59 8.03 21.07
C VAL A 430 -24.11 6.65 20.70
N CYS A 431 -23.66 6.13 19.58
CA CYS A 431 -23.84 4.75 19.19
C CYS A 431 -22.58 3.97 19.55
N VAL A 432 -22.73 2.88 20.27
CA VAL A 432 -21.63 1.95 20.62
C VAL A 432 -21.61 0.84 19.60
N LEU A 433 -20.51 0.72 18.89
CA LEU A 433 -20.25 -0.34 17.93
C LEU A 433 -19.37 -1.40 18.63
N SER A 434 -19.94 -2.58 18.86
CA SER A 434 -19.20 -3.75 19.31
C SER A 434 -18.63 -4.50 18.11
N LEU A 435 -17.38 -4.92 18.19
CA LEU A 435 -16.63 -5.48 17.06
C LEU A 435 -16.48 -7.00 17.12
N GLN A 436 -16.84 -7.61 18.23
CA GLN A 436 -16.69 -9.05 18.45
C GLN A 436 -17.99 -9.66 18.99
N PRO A 437 -18.36 -10.90 18.57
CA PRO A 437 -17.69 -11.73 17.55
C PRO A 437 -17.82 -11.17 16.13
N ASP A 438 -18.92 -10.46 15.85
CA ASP A 438 -19.20 -9.78 14.57
C ASP A 438 -19.54 -8.31 14.83
N PRO A 439 -19.17 -7.37 13.93
CA PRO A 439 -19.47 -5.97 14.10
C PRO A 439 -20.97 -5.69 14.17
N THR A 440 -21.42 -5.15 15.30
CA THR A 440 -22.85 -4.86 15.56
C THR A 440 -23.01 -3.56 16.36
N VAL A 441 -24.11 -2.86 16.15
CA VAL A 441 -24.48 -1.69 16.94
C VAL A 441 -25.15 -2.14 18.24
N ALA A 442 -24.42 -2.08 19.34
CA ALA A 442 -24.89 -2.54 20.64
C ALA A 442 -25.98 -1.63 21.22
N CYS A 443 -25.81 -0.31 21.11
CA CYS A 443 -26.79 0.68 21.53
C CYS A 443 -26.60 2.01 20.85
N CYS A 444 -27.66 2.85 20.88
CA CYS A 444 -27.61 4.24 20.43
C CYS A 444 -28.46 5.09 21.35
N ASN A 445 -27.84 5.93 22.19
CA ASN A 445 -28.52 6.68 23.27
C ASN A 445 -28.16 8.16 23.23
N GLY A 446 -29.16 9.01 23.64
CA GLY A 446 -28.92 10.43 23.85
C GLY A 446 -28.08 10.67 25.11
N VAL A 447 -27.06 11.50 25.00
CA VAL A 447 -26.13 11.83 26.08
C VAL A 447 -26.15 13.31 26.47
N CYS A 448 -26.54 14.20 25.55
CA CYS A 448 -26.66 15.63 25.80
C CYS A 448 -27.70 16.30 24.88
N ASN A 449 -28.05 17.56 25.18
CA ASN A 449 -29.00 18.36 24.41
C ASN A 449 -28.27 19.39 23.50
N ALA A 450 -27.10 19.03 23.02
CA ALA A 450 -26.24 19.85 22.15
C ALA A 450 -25.48 19.00 21.15
N ARG A 451 -24.89 19.67 20.18
CA ARG A 451 -23.97 18.98 19.24
C ARG A 451 -22.69 18.54 19.93
N ILE A 452 -22.32 17.29 19.72
CA ILE A 452 -21.01 16.74 20.15
C ILE A 452 -19.97 17.14 19.10
N LEU A 453 -18.95 17.90 19.51
CA LEU A 453 -17.91 18.42 18.61
C LEU A 453 -16.65 17.55 18.62
N SER A 454 -16.37 16.90 19.75
CA SER A 454 -15.16 16.09 19.92
C SER A 454 -15.40 14.91 20.87
N ILE A 455 -14.60 13.85 20.66
CA ILE A 455 -14.54 12.69 21.54
C ILE A 455 -13.08 12.25 21.67
N ALA A 456 -12.67 11.87 22.87
CA ALA A 456 -11.34 11.31 23.14
C ALA A 456 -11.43 10.20 24.19
N SER A 457 -10.64 9.14 23.98
CA SER A 457 -10.42 8.10 24.96
C SER A 457 -9.20 8.46 25.81
N ILE A 458 -9.34 8.40 27.14
CA ILE A 458 -8.33 8.78 28.11
C ILE A 458 -7.95 7.52 28.90
N PRO A 459 -6.65 7.15 28.98
CA PRO A 459 -6.23 5.96 29.70
C PRO A 459 -6.50 6.05 31.21
N ALA A 460 -6.48 4.93 31.90
CA ALA A 460 -6.53 4.84 33.36
C ALA A 460 -5.30 5.53 34.00
N ALA A 461 -5.38 5.82 35.28
CA ALA A 461 -4.20 6.27 36.04
C ALA A 461 -3.13 5.15 36.03
N PRO A 462 -1.83 5.48 35.85
CA PRO A 462 -0.78 4.48 36.02
C PRO A 462 -0.79 3.99 37.46
N HIS A 463 -0.70 2.66 37.67
CA HIS A 463 -0.45 2.12 39.01
C HIS A 463 0.91 2.63 39.50
N PRO A 464 1.04 3.05 40.77
CA PRO A 464 2.35 3.20 41.36
C PRO A 464 3.00 1.80 41.36
N GLU A 465 4.05 1.63 40.58
CA GLU A 465 4.92 0.46 40.68
C GLU A 465 5.44 0.39 42.11
N SER A 466 5.08 -0.63 42.85
CA SER A 466 5.78 -1.00 44.06
C SER A 466 7.21 -1.33 43.65
N SER A 467 8.15 -0.50 44.07
CA SER A 467 9.57 -0.82 44.01
C SER A 467 9.82 -1.96 44.98
N ASP A 468 9.71 -3.17 44.52
CA ASP A 468 10.25 -4.36 45.19
C ASP A 468 11.49 -4.80 44.40
N ASP A 469 12.60 -4.13 44.75
CA ASP A 469 13.90 -4.77 44.77
C ASP A 469 13.93 -5.62 46.05
N ASP A 470 13.70 -6.91 45.92
CA ASP A 470 14.24 -7.98 46.76
C ASP A 470 14.01 -9.31 46.06
N GLU A 471 15.10 -9.88 45.58
CA GLU A 471 15.25 -11.27 45.19
C GLU A 471 15.00 -12.14 46.44
N ASP A 472 14.05 -13.08 46.36
CA ASP A 472 14.20 -14.41 46.94
C ASP A 472 13.13 -15.37 46.40
N GLU A 473 13.59 -16.45 45.83
CA GLU A 473 12.85 -17.64 45.41
C GLU A 473 12.19 -18.33 46.61
N GLU A 474 10.85 -18.40 46.64
CA GLU A 474 10.17 -19.55 47.25
C GLU A 474 8.79 -19.77 46.57
N SER A 475 8.62 -20.94 46.02
CA SER A 475 7.36 -21.44 45.42
C SER A 475 6.28 -21.62 46.50
N PRO A 476 5.04 -21.11 46.32
CA PRO A 476 3.95 -21.38 47.24
C PRO A 476 3.30 -22.74 46.91
N THR A 477 3.22 -23.56 47.94
CA THR A 477 2.53 -24.86 48.01
C THR A 477 0.98 -24.70 47.86
N GLU A 478 0.36 -25.72 47.27
CA GLU A 478 -1.06 -25.82 46.88
C GLU A 478 -2.13 -25.69 47.99
N ASP A 479 -1.81 -25.38 49.22
CA ASP A 479 -2.77 -25.41 50.34
C ASP A 479 -3.44 -24.06 50.70
N ALA A 480 -3.09 -22.94 50.03
CA ALA A 480 -3.68 -21.63 50.32
C ALA A 480 -4.98 -21.30 49.57
N LEU A 481 -5.46 -22.19 48.69
CA LEU A 481 -6.63 -21.94 47.81
C LEU A 481 -7.97 -22.51 48.31
N ARG A 482 -8.01 -23.03 49.53
CA ARG A 482 -9.24 -23.70 50.05
C ARG A 482 -10.03 -22.97 51.12
N THR A 483 -9.66 -21.76 51.57
CA THR A 483 -10.36 -21.09 52.67
C THR A 483 -10.82 -19.69 52.33
N ARG A 484 -11.65 -19.53 51.31
CA ARG A 484 -12.52 -18.36 51.15
C ARG A 484 -13.78 -18.69 50.33
N ARG A 485 -14.66 -19.50 50.93
CA ARG A 485 -16.08 -19.58 50.61
C ARG A 485 -16.88 -19.42 51.87
N SER A 486 -17.81 -18.50 51.81
CA SER A 486 -18.88 -18.16 52.72
C SER A 486 -18.56 -17.01 53.69
N GLU A 487 -19.13 -15.86 53.34
CA GLU A 487 -20.10 -15.20 54.21
C GLU A 487 -20.69 -13.99 53.50
N SER A 488 -21.95 -14.02 53.29
CA SER A 488 -22.82 -12.96 52.81
C SER A 488 -23.08 -11.93 53.93
N LEU A 489 -22.67 -10.66 53.72
CA LEU A 489 -23.18 -9.52 54.47
C LEU A 489 -23.50 -8.35 53.52
N PRO A 490 -24.46 -7.46 53.87
CA PRO A 490 -25.13 -6.55 52.94
C PRO A 490 -24.27 -5.33 52.55
N PRO A 491 -24.64 -4.61 51.47
CA PRO A 491 -23.77 -3.58 50.90
C PRO A 491 -23.87 -2.29 51.73
N GLU A 492 -22.81 -1.99 52.48
CA GLU A 492 -22.51 -0.62 52.92
C GLU A 492 -21.60 0.10 51.91
N MET A 493 -21.91 1.37 51.73
CA MET A 493 -21.19 2.34 50.90
C MET A 493 -19.66 2.20 51.05
N GLY A 494 -19.01 1.73 50.02
CA GLY A 494 -17.57 1.56 49.94
C GLY A 494 -16.96 2.24 48.75
N SER A 495 -16.29 3.32 49.05
CA SER A 495 -15.10 3.95 48.43
C SER A 495 -14.98 4.04 46.88
N ASP A 496 -14.92 5.28 46.43
CA ASP A 496 -14.68 5.83 45.10
C ASP A 496 -13.30 5.44 44.47
N ASP A 497 -12.45 4.69 45.13
CA ASP A 497 -11.07 4.43 44.67
C ASP A 497 -10.95 3.46 43.50
N SER A 498 -11.89 2.51 43.36
CA SER A 498 -11.86 1.56 42.23
C SER A 498 -12.28 2.18 40.89
N ASP A 499 -12.93 3.31 40.94
CA ASP A 499 -13.51 3.99 39.76
C ASP A 499 -12.47 4.84 38.98
N ASN A 500 -11.36 5.25 39.63
CA ASN A 500 -10.27 6.00 39.00
C ASN A 500 -9.29 5.11 38.20
N GLN A 501 -9.39 3.80 38.33
CA GLN A 501 -8.56 2.81 37.64
C GLN A 501 -9.10 2.39 36.27
N GLN A 502 -10.22 2.96 35.81
CA GLN A 502 -10.79 2.66 34.50
C GLN A 502 -10.50 3.75 33.47
N PRO A 503 -10.23 3.38 32.19
CA PRO A 503 -10.14 4.35 31.11
C PRO A 503 -11.50 5.02 30.88
N THR A 504 -11.47 6.29 30.46
CA THR A 504 -12.65 7.12 30.31
C THR A 504 -12.81 7.68 28.91
N MET A 505 -14.09 7.92 28.48
CA MET A 505 -14.45 8.62 27.26
C MET A 505 -14.88 10.05 27.60
N TRP A 506 -14.23 11.03 26.98
CA TRP A 506 -14.51 12.46 27.16
C TRP A 506 -15.19 13.01 25.93
N LEU A 507 -16.38 13.59 26.08
CA LEU A 507 -17.17 14.20 24.99
C LEU A 507 -17.25 15.71 25.19
N GLY A 508 -16.76 16.48 24.25
CA GLY A 508 -16.85 17.93 24.21
C GLY A 508 -18.04 18.39 23.39
N THR A 509 -18.81 19.32 23.90
CA THR A 509 -20.09 19.76 23.34
C THR A 509 -20.12 21.25 22.99
N GLU A 510 -21.06 21.61 22.10
CA GLU A 510 -21.27 22.96 21.60
C GLU A 510 -21.85 23.90 22.69
N ASP A 511 -22.56 23.37 23.69
CA ASP A 511 -23.06 24.14 24.85
C ASP A 511 -21.98 24.32 25.94
N GLY A 512 -20.76 23.95 25.67
CA GLY A 512 -19.60 24.20 26.51
C GLY A 512 -19.40 23.24 27.66
N PHE A 513 -19.97 22.04 27.59
CA PHE A 513 -19.77 21.00 28.59
C PHE A 513 -18.76 19.93 28.10
N ILE A 514 -18.09 19.29 29.03
CA ILE A 514 -17.40 18.04 28.85
C ILE A 514 -18.12 16.98 29.69
N HIS A 515 -18.56 15.89 29.00
CA HIS A 515 -19.20 14.73 29.64
C HIS A 515 -18.20 13.59 29.70
N VAL A 516 -18.04 12.99 30.86
CA VAL A 516 -17.08 11.90 31.10
C VAL A 516 -17.81 10.61 31.45
N TYR A 517 -17.47 9.54 30.76
CA TYR A 517 -17.99 8.18 30.97
C TYR A 517 -16.85 7.20 31.15
N ASN A 518 -17.05 6.11 31.87
CA ASN A 518 -16.10 4.98 31.83
C ASN A 518 -16.23 4.26 30.49
N CYS A 519 -15.11 3.75 29.92
CA CYS A 519 -15.13 2.99 28.67
C CYS A 519 -15.98 1.72 28.75
N SER A 520 -16.11 1.12 29.92
CA SER A 520 -16.91 -0.09 30.20
C SER A 520 -18.39 0.20 30.46
N ASP A 521 -18.80 1.48 30.54
CA ASP A 521 -20.18 1.81 30.88
C ASP A 521 -21.15 1.48 29.74
N THR A 522 -22.20 0.74 30.08
CA THR A 522 -23.37 0.62 29.22
C THR A 522 -24.11 1.95 29.25
N ILE A 523 -23.88 2.84 28.29
CA ILE A 523 -24.52 4.18 28.16
C ILE A 523 -26.05 4.11 28.27
N ARG A 524 -26.64 2.95 28.04
CA ARG A 524 -28.07 2.71 28.13
C ARG A 524 -28.62 2.80 29.56
N ILE A 525 -27.83 2.52 30.58
CA ILE A 525 -28.27 2.32 31.97
C ILE A 525 -27.64 3.36 32.90
N LYS A 526 -26.41 3.79 32.65
CA LYS A 526 -25.68 4.72 33.52
C LYS A 526 -25.69 6.14 32.99
N LYS A 527 -25.87 7.10 33.89
CA LYS A 527 -25.59 8.51 33.66
C LYS A 527 -24.06 8.68 33.53
N ASN A 528 -23.63 9.79 32.93
CA ASN A 528 -22.22 10.19 32.89
C ASN A 528 -21.61 10.11 34.30
N LYS A 529 -20.34 9.67 34.36
CA LYS A 529 -19.55 9.62 35.59
C LYS A 529 -19.50 11.00 36.26
N PHE A 530 -19.16 12.01 35.49
CA PHE A 530 -19.29 13.41 35.87
C PHE A 530 -19.35 14.30 34.62
N LYS A 531 -19.79 15.52 34.77
CA LYS A 531 -19.77 16.56 33.76
C LYS A 531 -19.31 17.87 34.36
N PHE A 532 -18.62 18.68 33.60
CA PHE A 532 -18.17 20.00 34.02
C PHE A 532 -18.14 20.96 32.83
N GLN A 533 -18.10 22.26 33.15
CA GLN A 533 -18.19 23.32 32.16
C GLN A 533 -16.92 24.16 32.11
N PRO A 534 -16.07 23.99 31.07
CA PRO A 534 -14.90 24.82 30.89
C PRO A 534 -15.16 26.29 30.55
N GLY A 535 -16.34 26.63 30.15
CA GLY A 535 -16.79 28.04 29.99
C GLY A 535 -17.06 28.45 28.53
N SER A 536 -16.77 27.63 27.54
CA SER A 536 -17.01 27.88 26.12
C SER A 536 -17.13 26.58 25.35
N PRO A 537 -17.75 26.52 24.15
CA PRO A 537 -17.85 25.34 23.31
C PRO A 537 -16.48 24.62 23.15
N VAL A 538 -16.49 23.31 23.23
CA VAL A 538 -15.27 22.47 23.23
C VAL A 538 -15.04 21.87 21.86
N HIS A 539 -14.09 22.43 21.09
CA HIS A 539 -13.84 22.01 19.71
C HIS A 539 -13.02 20.72 19.57
N CYS A 540 -12.00 20.54 20.40
CA CYS A 540 -11.13 19.37 20.32
C CYS A 540 -10.64 18.98 21.71
N ILE A 541 -10.55 17.67 21.97
CA ILE A 541 -9.97 17.10 23.20
C ILE A 541 -8.87 16.13 22.79
N ILE A 542 -7.69 16.24 23.40
CA ILE A 542 -6.56 15.34 23.21
C ILE A 542 -5.94 14.97 24.53
N HIS A 543 -5.65 13.69 24.70
CA HIS A 543 -4.78 13.20 25.78
C HIS A 543 -3.34 13.09 25.25
N LEU A 544 -2.40 13.68 25.96
CA LEU A 544 -0.98 13.57 25.67
C LEU A 544 -0.21 13.49 26.98
N ASP A 545 0.62 12.47 27.10
CA ASP A 545 1.34 12.11 28.34
C ASP A 545 0.35 11.91 29.51
N THR A 546 0.45 12.73 30.54
CA THR A 546 -0.41 12.68 31.75
C THR A 546 -1.47 13.78 31.78
N ARG A 547 -1.67 14.48 30.65
CA ARG A 547 -2.51 15.67 30.57
C ARG A 547 -3.62 15.53 29.54
N VAL A 548 -4.70 16.23 29.76
CA VAL A 548 -5.79 16.40 28.77
C VAL A 548 -5.84 17.86 28.35
N PHE A 549 -5.77 18.09 27.04
CA PHE A 549 -5.86 19.40 26.42
C PHE A 549 -7.25 19.53 25.78
N ALA A 550 -7.98 20.60 26.13
CA ALA A 550 -9.28 20.91 25.56
C ALA A 550 -9.24 22.30 24.93
N SER A 551 -9.44 22.40 23.60
CA SER A 551 -9.53 23.68 22.91
C SER A 551 -10.96 24.22 22.92
N LEU A 552 -11.09 25.51 23.16
CA LEU A 552 -12.36 26.20 23.34
C LEU A 552 -12.64 27.21 22.22
N ALA A 553 -13.89 27.52 22.01
CA ALA A 553 -14.34 28.51 21.01
C ALA A 553 -13.91 29.96 21.32
N ASN A 554 -13.52 30.27 22.55
CA ASN A 554 -12.97 31.58 22.92
C ASN A 554 -11.48 31.76 22.52
N GLY A 555 -10.85 30.73 22.02
CA GLY A 555 -9.43 30.73 21.61
C GLY A 555 -8.45 30.18 22.63
N ASP A 556 -8.92 29.81 23.81
CA ASP A 556 -8.11 29.22 24.87
C ASP A 556 -7.97 27.71 24.72
N ILE A 557 -6.89 27.18 25.26
CA ILE A 557 -6.69 25.73 25.50
C ILE A 557 -6.62 25.55 27.01
N ILE A 558 -7.46 24.67 27.53
CA ILE A 558 -7.42 24.27 28.94
C ILE A 558 -6.64 22.97 29.07
N VAL A 559 -5.76 22.95 30.06
CA VAL A 559 -4.92 21.79 30.40
C VAL A 559 -5.36 21.24 31.73
N TYR A 560 -5.85 20.00 31.73
CA TYR A 560 -6.21 19.26 32.94
C TYR A 560 -5.11 18.28 33.29
N ARG A 561 -4.86 18.13 34.61
CA ARG A 561 -3.89 17.19 35.17
C ARG A 561 -4.57 16.25 36.15
N ARG A 562 -3.99 15.06 36.34
CA ARG A 562 -4.40 14.19 37.43
C ARG A 562 -3.84 14.70 38.76
N ASP A 563 -4.61 14.50 39.81
CA ASP A 563 -4.16 14.68 41.18
C ASP A 563 -3.35 13.47 41.69
N VAL A 564 -2.85 13.52 42.89
CA VAL A 564 -2.09 12.44 43.54
C VAL A 564 -2.91 11.15 43.77
N SER A 565 -4.23 11.25 43.78
CA SER A 565 -5.16 10.10 43.89
C SER A 565 -5.46 9.46 42.54
N GLY A 566 -4.91 9.98 41.43
CA GLY A 566 -5.21 9.55 40.06
C GLY A 566 -6.50 10.12 39.47
N GLY A 567 -7.26 10.91 40.25
CA GLY A 567 -8.45 11.64 39.81
C GLY A 567 -8.13 12.84 38.92
N TRP A 568 -9.10 13.30 38.15
CA TRP A 568 -8.93 14.51 37.34
C TRP A 568 -9.27 15.77 38.17
N ASN A 569 -8.26 16.62 38.40
CA ASN A 569 -8.46 17.89 39.08
C ASN A 569 -9.03 18.93 38.11
N VAL A 570 -10.38 19.04 38.10
CA VAL A 570 -11.11 19.95 37.20
C VAL A 570 -11.06 21.40 37.69
N ALA A 571 -10.83 21.60 38.98
CA ALA A 571 -10.78 22.94 39.60
C ALA A 571 -9.43 23.62 39.37
N ASP A 572 -8.33 22.89 39.45
CA ASP A 572 -6.98 23.39 39.18
C ASP A 572 -6.60 23.19 37.71
N ARG A 573 -7.24 23.97 36.87
CA ARG A 573 -7.04 23.95 35.42
C ARG A 573 -6.06 25.05 34.99
N GLN A 574 -5.14 24.71 34.11
CA GLN A 574 -4.23 25.69 33.51
C GLN A 574 -4.81 26.20 32.19
N VAL A 575 -4.86 27.52 31.99
CA VAL A 575 -5.39 28.13 30.76
C VAL A 575 -4.21 28.66 29.93
N VAL A 576 -4.19 28.32 28.66
CA VAL A 576 -3.18 28.73 27.68
C VAL A 576 -3.89 29.46 26.53
N SER A 577 -3.73 30.78 26.46
CA SER A 577 -4.32 31.62 25.41
C SER A 577 -3.35 31.72 24.24
N ILE A 578 -3.57 30.92 23.20
CA ILE A 578 -2.75 30.90 21.97
C ILE A 578 -3.47 31.47 20.76
N SER A 579 -4.76 31.74 20.87
CA SER A 579 -5.58 32.24 19.76
C SER A 579 -6.71 33.15 20.31
N THR A 580 -7.64 33.51 19.45
CA THR A 580 -8.77 34.42 19.81
C THR A 580 -10.12 33.79 19.46
N ALA A 581 -11.21 34.33 19.98
CA ALA A 581 -12.56 33.87 19.63
C ALA A 581 -12.90 34.02 18.14
N ALA A 582 -12.25 34.97 17.44
CA ALA A 582 -12.41 35.15 15.99
C ALA A 582 -11.68 34.05 15.17
N ALA A 583 -10.68 33.40 15.77
CA ALA A 583 -9.90 32.37 15.14
C ALA A 583 -9.59 31.25 16.14
N PRO A 584 -10.60 30.52 16.65
CA PRO A 584 -10.40 29.51 17.69
C PRO A 584 -9.57 28.33 17.17
N VAL A 585 -8.93 27.62 18.08
CA VAL A 585 -8.24 26.36 17.77
C VAL A 585 -9.30 25.27 17.54
N THR A 586 -9.50 24.88 16.28
CA THR A 586 -10.52 23.90 15.91
C THR A 586 -9.99 22.48 15.79
N LYS A 587 -8.69 22.31 15.57
CA LYS A 587 -8.02 21.01 15.47
C LYS A 587 -6.74 21.02 16.29
N MET A 588 -6.53 19.96 17.03
CA MET A 588 -5.28 19.70 17.76
C MET A 588 -4.80 18.29 17.43
N MET A 589 -3.50 18.07 17.51
CA MET A 589 -2.89 16.77 17.31
C MET A 589 -1.55 16.68 18.02
N ALA A 590 -1.28 15.54 18.62
CA ALA A 590 0.03 15.22 19.19
C ALA A 590 0.98 14.76 18.08
N VAL A 591 2.16 15.39 18.00
CA VAL A 591 3.20 15.08 17.01
C VAL A 591 4.57 15.17 17.69
N ALA A 592 5.30 14.07 17.73
CA ALA A 592 6.67 14.02 18.28
C ALA A 592 6.79 14.69 19.67
N GLY A 593 5.86 14.40 20.58
CA GLY A 593 5.84 14.96 21.95
C GLY A 593 5.40 16.41 22.06
N LYS A 594 5.00 17.05 20.95
CA LYS A 594 4.48 18.43 20.91
C LYS A 594 3.01 18.44 20.53
N LEU A 595 2.30 19.53 20.85
CA LEU A 595 0.90 19.72 20.46
C LEU A 595 0.79 20.71 19.30
N TRP A 596 0.32 20.21 18.14
CA TRP A 596 0.03 21.04 16.97
C TRP A 596 -1.40 21.54 17.07
N CYS A 597 -1.56 22.87 17.01
CA CYS A 597 -2.82 23.56 17.23
C CYS A 597 -3.19 24.37 15.98
N ALA A 598 -4.24 24.02 15.28
CA ALA A 598 -4.69 24.71 14.08
C ALA A 598 -5.81 25.73 14.43
N ALA A 599 -5.54 27.01 14.16
CA ALA A 599 -6.46 28.14 14.29
C ALA A 599 -6.56 28.83 12.92
N MET A 600 -7.72 28.77 12.26
CA MET A 600 -7.87 29.13 10.87
C MET A 600 -6.82 28.41 9.99
N ASN A 601 -6.07 29.14 9.16
CA ASN A 601 -4.99 28.59 8.32
C ASN A 601 -3.61 28.60 9.01
N THR A 602 -3.53 28.93 10.28
CA THR A 602 -2.27 28.97 11.02
C THR A 602 -2.16 27.78 11.95
N VAL A 603 -1.05 27.06 11.87
CA VAL A 603 -0.70 26.01 12.82
C VAL A 603 0.36 26.53 13.79
N ARG A 604 0.08 26.40 15.07
CA ARG A 604 1.00 26.73 16.18
C ARG A 604 1.43 25.44 16.86
N VAL A 605 2.72 25.32 17.06
CA VAL A 605 3.33 24.16 17.72
C VAL A 605 3.65 24.53 19.17
N LEU A 606 2.94 23.87 20.08
CA LEU A 606 3.02 24.11 21.52
C LEU A 606 3.93 23.04 22.15
N ASN A 607 4.89 23.47 22.95
CA ASN A 607 5.65 22.59 23.81
C ASN A 607 4.77 22.15 24.99
N THR A 608 4.59 20.85 25.18
CA THR A 608 3.69 20.32 26.22
C THR A 608 4.22 20.51 27.63
N GLY A 609 5.52 20.62 27.82
CA GLY A 609 6.17 20.87 29.12
C GLY A 609 6.04 22.32 29.56
N SER A 610 6.54 23.26 28.74
CA SER A 610 6.55 24.71 29.05
C SER A 610 5.24 25.41 28.75
N LEU A 611 4.36 24.82 27.96
CA LEU A 611 3.09 25.39 27.44
C LEU A 611 3.30 26.68 26.63
N GLN A 612 4.48 26.83 26.02
CA GLN A 612 4.81 27.95 25.14
C GLN A 612 4.76 27.55 23.68
N VAL A 613 4.38 28.48 22.82
CA VAL A 613 4.40 28.30 21.36
C VAL A 613 5.86 28.38 20.88
N GLU A 614 6.40 27.29 20.37
CA GLU A 614 7.77 27.23 19.83
C GLU A 614 7.85 27.63 18.35
N HIS A 615 6.82 27.32 17.59
CA HIS A 615 6.79 27.58 16.16
C HIS A 615 5.38 27.91 15.66
N SER A 616 5.29 28.66 14.56
CA SER A 616 4.02 29.00 13.93
C SER A 616 4.23 29.13 12.42
N PHE A 617 3.35 28.53 11.64
CA PHE A 617 3.40 28.60 10.19
C PHE A 617 2.00 28.62 9.57
N VAL A 618 1.90 29.08 8.32
CA VAL A 618 0.64 29.21 7.58
C VAL A 618 0.49 28.03 6.62
N VAL A 619 -0.66 27.38 6.64
CA VAL A 619 -1.02 26.27 5.76
C VAL A 619 -1.75 26.78 4.52
N GLY A 620 -1.15 26.56 3.32
CA GLY A 620 -1.72 27.02 2.06
C GLY A 620 -1.55 28.55 1.86
N GLY A 621 -1.67 29.00 0.61
CA GLY A 621 -1.45 30.41 0.27
C GLY A 621 -2.44 31.40 0.92
N GLU A 622 -2.43 32.64 0.47
CA GLU A 622 -3.08 33.83 1.03
C GLU A 622 -4.62 33.78 1.22
N ASN A 623 -5.28 32.68 0.81
CA ASN A 623 -6.76 32.59 0.80
C ASN A 623 -7.42 32.40 2.17
N GLY A 624 -6.70 32.39 3.28
CA GLY A 624 -7.24 32.38 4.66
C GLY A 624 -8.19 31.23 5.05
N ARG A 625 -8.21 30.14 4.26
CA ARG A 625 -9.09 28.98 4.52
C ARG A 625 -8.59 28.17 5.70
N GLY A 626 -9.45 27.97 6.71
CA GLY A 626 -9.11 27.24 7.92
C GLY A 626 -8.72 25.77 7.66
N VAL A 627 -7.91 25.20 8.54
CA VAL A 627 -7.58 23.77 8.55
C VAL A 627 -8.84 22.95 8.84
N SER A 628 -9.13 21.97 7.97
CA SER A 628 -10.28 21.06 8.11
C SER A 628 -9.89 19.77 8.81
N CYS A 629 -8.77 19.16 8.41
CA CYS A 629 -8.29 17.89 8.96
C CYS A 629 -6.78 17.94 9.11
N MET A 630 -6.28 17.18 10.10
CA MET A 630 -4.86 17.04 10.39
C MET A 630 -4.59 15.64 10.94
N VAL A 631 -3.58 14.94 10.41
CA VAL A 631 -3.14 13.62 10.86
C VAL A 631 -1.63 13.47 10.72
N SER A 632 -1.00 12.76 11.65
CA SER A 632 0.45 12.48 11.64
C SER A 632 0.73 11.02 11.29
N ALA A 633 1.83 10.79 10.60
CA ALA A 633 2.38 9.48 10.33
C ALA A 633 3.91 9.56 10.23
N GLY A 634 4.61 8.88 11.12
CA GLY A 634 6.07 9.01 11.24
C GLY A 634 6.52 10.47 11.37
N HIS A 635 7.44 10.90 10.52
CA HIS A 635 7.90 12.29 10.46
C HIS A 635 7.05 13.21 9.57
N GLY A 636 5.91 12.74 9.08
CA GLY A 636 4.99 13.51 8.22
C GLY A 636 3.74 13.96 8.94
N VAL A 637 3.30 15.19 8.66
CA VAL A 637 1.99 15.72 9.09
C VAL A 637 1.19 16.11 7.86
N TRP A 638 0.06 15.46 7.68
CA TRP A 638 -0.86 15.68 6.56
C TRP A 638 -1.98 16.61 6.98
N ILE A 639 -2.13 17.70 6.24
CA ILE A 639 -3.07 18.78 6.56
C ILE A 639 -3.92 19.10 5.34
N SER A 640 -5.24 19.17 5.52
CA SER A 640 -6.15 19.71 4.52
C SER A 640 -6.84 20.98 5.04
N VAL A 641 -7.25 21.85 4.10
CA VAL A 641 -7.96 23.09 4.42
C VAL A 641 -9.40 23.03 3.92
N LEU A 642 -10.25 23.84 4.51
CA LEU A 642 -11.67 23.94 4.15
C LEU A 642 -11.86 24.19 2.64
N ASN A 643 -12.84 23.52 2.05
CA ASN A 643 -13.19 23.64 0.63
C ASN A 643 -12.02 23.35 -0.33
N SER A 644 -11.14 22.41 0.03
CA SER A 644 -10.02 21.95 -0.81
C SER A 644 -10.09 20.45 -1.03
N ALA A 645 -9.80 20.02 -2.25
CA ALA A 645 -9.58 18.60 -2.60
C ALA A 645 -8.11 18.20 -2.45
N ALA A 646 -7.26 19.05 -1.88
CA ALA A 646 -5.85 18.82 -1.71
C ALA A 646 -5.49 18.57 -0.24
N VAL A 647 -4.51 17.69 -0.04
CA VAL A 647 -3.88 17.39 1.25
C VAL A 647 -2.40 17.74 1.15
N ARG A 648 -1.89 18.49 2.13
CA ARG A 648 -0.50 18.96 2.17
C ARG A 648 0.29 18.22 3.23
N LEU A 649 1.48 17.80 2.85
CA LEU A 649 2.43 17.13 3.73
C LEU A 649 3.47 18.14 4.25
N TYR A 650 3.62 18.19 5.56
CA TYR A 650 4.63 18.97 6.27
C TYR A 650 5.55 18.03 7.07
N HIS A 651 6.78 18.44 7.28
CA HIS A 651 7.72 17.69 8.11
C HIS A 651 7.44 17.95 9.61
N ALA A 652 7.36 16.90 10.42
CA ALA A 652 6.99 16.98 11.84
C ALA A 652 8.00 17.73 12.72
N VAL A 653 9.28 17.80 12.32
CA VAL A 653 10.37 18.40 13.08
C VAL A 653 10.83 19.74 12.50
N THR A 654 10.98 19.84 11.18
CA THR A 654 11.42 21.08 10.53
C THR A 654 10.28 22.03 10.19
N TYR A 655 9.02 21.54 10.23
CA TYR A 655 7.80 22.27 9.88
C TYR A 655 7.73 22.71 8.42
N GLU A 656 8.65 22.26 7.59
CA GLU A 656 8.72 22.61 6.17
C GLU A 656 7.62 21.92 5.36
N TYR A 657 7.12 22.63 4.34
CA TYR A 657 6.23 22.06 3.34
C TYR A 657 6.99 21.09 2.44
N LEU A 658 6.51 19.86 2.33
CA LEU A 658 7.16 18.80 1.54
C LEU A 658 6.45 18.54 0.22
N ARG A 659 5.10 18.48 0.23
CA ARG A 659 4.31 18.11 -0.95
C ARG A 659 2.81 18.42 -0.78
N GLU A 660 2.13 18.56 -1.94
CA GLU A 660 0.68 18.56 -2.04
C GLU A 660 0.19 17.35 -2.87
N VAL A 661 -0.89 16.73 -2.44
CA VAL A 661 -1.60 15.64 -3.11
C VAL A 661 -3.03 16.08 -3.37
N ASN A 662 -3.43 16.17 -4.64
CA ASN A 662 -4.80 16.51 -5.03
C ASN A 662 -5.57 15.24 -5.39
N VAL A 663 -6.64 14.95 -4.66
CA VAL A 663 -7.44 13.73 -4.84
C VAL A 663 -8.55 13.86 -5.89
N ALA A 664 -8.75 15.05 -6.48
CA ALA A 664 -9.86 15.30 -7.39
C ALA A 664 -9.90 14.35 -8.58
N GLN A 665 -8.75 14.08 -9.21
CA GLN A 665 -8.67 13.18 -10.37
C GLN A 665 -9.04 11.74 -10.00
N ALA A 666 -8.54 11.24 -8.87
CA ALA A 666 -8.85 9.89 -8.38
C ALA A 666 -10.35 9.75 -8.04
N VAL A 667 -10.94 10.77 -7.40
CA VAL A 667 -12.38 10.80 -7.10
C VAL A 667 -13.22 10.84 -8.38
N THR A 668 -12.86 11.67 -9.36
CA THR A 668 -13.58 11.73 -10.66
C THR A 668 -13.56 10.39 -11.38
N LYS A 669 -12.44 9.66 -11.32
CA LYS A 669 -12.32 8.32 -11.88
C LYS A 669 -13.27 7.32 -11.19
N MET A 670 -13.42 7.39 -9.88
CA MET A 670 -14.35 6.53 -9.13
C MET A 670 -15.82 6.84 -9.46
N LEU A 671 -16.14 8.10 -9.71
CA LEU A 671 -17.49 8.55 -10.08
C LEU A 671 -17.84 8.37 -11.57
N ALA A 672 -16.99 7.73 -12.36
CA ALA A 672 -17.19 7.58 -13.80
C ALA A 672 -18.49 6.81 -14.16
N GLY A 673 -18.94 5.90 -13.27
CA GLY A 673 -20.20 5.15 -13.43
C GLY A 673 -21.46 5.88 -12.94
N CYS A 674 -21.34 7.05 -12.31
CA CYS A 674 -22.49 7.82 -11.83
C CYS A 674 -23.11 8.64 -12.95
N ASP A 675 -24.40 9.00 -12.76
CA ASP A 675 -25.11 9.96 -13.62
C ASP A 675 -24.31 11.27 -13.78
N ASP A 676 -24.34 11.83 -14.98
CA ASP A 676 -23.55 13.02 -15.34
C ASP A 676 -23.83 14.23 -14.47
N ILE A 677 -25.08 14.46 -14.09
CA ILE A 677 -25.50 15.60 -13.25
C ILE A 677 -24.96 15.41 -11.83
N ILE A 678 -25.09 14.19 -11.29
CA ILE A 678 -24.61 13.82 -9.96
C ILE A 678 -23.08 13.94 -9.93
N ARG A 679 -22.41 13.44 -10.96
CA ARG A 679 -20.94 13.52 -11.08
C ARG A 679 -20.43 14.96 -11.12
N GLN A 680 -21.05 15.82 -11.92
CA GLN A 680 -20.69 17.23 -12.02
C GLN A 680 -20.92 17.96 -10.68
N HIS A 681 -22.05 17.71 -10.02
CA HIS A 681 -22.33 18.30 -8.72
C HIS A 681 -21.34 17.83 -7.64
N LYS A 682 -21.07 16.51 -7.55
CA LYS A 682 -20.10 15.94 -6.61
C LYS A 682 -18.67 16.48 -6.87
N ALA A 683 -18.29 16.66 -8.15
CA ALA A 683 -16.99 17.24 -8.53
C ALA A 683 -16.88 18.74 -8.18
N ALA A 684 -17.92 19.53 -8.42
CA ALA A 684 -17.93 20.96 -8.13
C ALA A 684 -17.84 21.28 -6.62
N CYS A 685 -18.42 20.40 -5.78
CA CYS A 685 -18.43 20.55 -4.31
C CYS A 685 -17.35 19.73 -3.61
N LEU A 686 -16.41 19.18 -4.37
CA LEU A 686 -15.40 18.26 -3.85
C LEU A 686 -14.46 18.93 -2.84
N ARG A 687 -14.36 18.33 -1.67
CA ARG A 687 -13.40 18.67 -0.61
C ARG A 687 -13.04 17.45 0.25
N VAL A 688 -11.87 17.51 0.88
CA VAL A 688 -11.47 16.53 1.88
C VAL A 688 -12.24 16.80 3.18
N THR A 689 -12.86 15.76 3.74
CA THR A 689 -13.71 15.84 4.94
C THR A 689 -13.15 15.10 6.13
N SER A 690 -12.32 14.09 5.91
CA SER A 690 -11.67 13.31 6.97
C SER A 690 -10.33 12.73 6.51
N LEU A 691 -9.40 12.58 7.45
CA LEU A 691 -8.08 11.97 7.24
C LEU A 691 -7.80 10.95 8.34
N LEU A 692 -7.16 9.85 7.98
CA LEU A 692 -6.66 8.84 8.91
C LEU A 692 -5.36 8.24 8.37
N ALA A 693 -4.34 8.15 9.20
CA ALA A 693 -3.14 7.35 8.90
C ALA A 693 -3.27 5.98 9.58
N CYS A 694 -3.22 4.92 8.78
CA CYS A 694 -3.39 3.57 9.29
C CYS A 694 -2.55 2.60 8.46
N LYS A 695 -1.66 1.85 9.10
CA LYS A 695 -0.61 1.05 8.44
C LYS A 695 0.01 1.87 7.31
N ASP A 696 0.92 2.24 6.98
CA ASP A 696 1.56 2.98 5.89
C ASP A 696 0.62 3.56 4.77
N LEU A 697 -0.68 3.69 5.06
CA LEU A 697 -1.68 4.30 4.18
C LEU A 697 -2.31 5.53 4.82
N LEU A 698 -2.39 6.61 4.04
CA LEU A 698 -3.25 7.75 4.34
C LEU A 698 -4.62 7.49 3.71
N TRP A 699 -5.66 7.41 4.54
CA TRP A 699 -7.04 7.33 4.14
C TRP A 699 -7.62 8.73 4.04
N VAL A 700 -8.21 9.04 2.91
CA VAL A 700 -8.77 10.37 2.62
C VAL A 700 -10.26 10.21 2.32
N GLY A 701 -11.10 10.68 3.23
CA GLY A 701 -12.54 10.75 3.02
C GLY A 701 -12.94 12.08 2.38
N THR A 702 -13.93 12.03 1.50
CA THR A 702 -14.34 13.17 0.69
C THR A 702 -15.83 13.53 0.85
N SER A 703 -16.20 14.76 0.47
CA SER A 703 -17.58 15.19 0.39
C SER A 703 -18.40 14.47 -0.69
N ALA A 704 -17.73 13.82 -1.64
CA ALA A 704 -18.36 13.02 -2.68
C ALA A 704 -18.74 11.60 -2.22
N GLY A 705 -18.37 11.22 -0.98
CA GLY A 705 -18.57 9.88 -0.44
C GLY A 705 -17.47 8.88 -0.79
N VAL A 706 -16.58 9.25 -1.70
CA VAL A 706 -15.44 8.42 -2.13
C VAL A 706 -14.34 8.46 -1.08
N ILE A 707 -13.75 7.30 -0.81
CA ILE A 707 -12.59 7.13 0.05
C ILE A 707 -11.39 6.78 -0.83
N ILE A 708 -10.30 7.53 -0.66
CA ILE A 708 -9.03 7.33 -1.39
C ILE A 708 -7.96 6.88 -0.39
N THR A 709 -7.14 5.93 -0.77
CA THR A 709 -5.91 5.58 -0.05
C THR A 709 -4.69 6.10 -0.80
N VAL A 710 -3.74 6.63 -0.05
CA VAL A 710 -2.46 7.16 -0.56
C VAL A 710 -1.34 6.52 0.26
N PRO A 711 -0.33 5.88 -0.36
CA PRO A 711 0.82 5.36 0.37
C PRO A 711 1.55 6.46 1.13
N LEU A 712 1.89 6.19 2.39
CA LEU A 712 2.67 7.12 3.20
C LEU A 712 4.16 7.04 2.80
N PRO A 713 4.80 8.16 2.44
CA PRO A 713 6.22 8.16 2.14
C PRO A 713 7.04 7.98 3.42
N HIS A 714 8.11 7.22 3.34
CA HIS A 714 9.14 7.19 4.38
C HIS A 714 9.90 8.52 4.37
N LEU A 715 9.83 9.26 5.48
CA LEU A 715 10.49 10.55 5.64
C LEU A 715 11.65 10.39 6.62
N ALA A 716 12.86 10.71 6.16
CA ALA A 716 14.02 10.87 7.02
C ALA A 716 14.03 12.27 7.65
N LEU A 717 14.76 12.44 8.76
CA LEU A 717 14.88 13.73 9.47
C LEU A 717 15.35 14.91 8.60
N ASN A 718 16.05 14.61 7.50
CA ASN A 718 16.61 15.61 6.56
C ASN A 718 15.84 15.70 5.24
N THR A 719 14.62 15.18 5.17
CA THR A 719 13.82 15.21 3.94
C THR A 719 13.26 16.59 3.71
N ASN A 720 13.75 17.31 2.70
CA ASN A 720 13.31 18.66 2.34
C ASN A 720 12.23 18.66 1.23
N ARG A 721 12.03 17.58 0.50
CA ARG A 721 11.02 17.45 -0.55
C ARG A 721 10.74 16.00 -0.91
N VAL A 722 9.47 15.65 -1.11
CA VAL A 722 9.04 14.34 -1.61
C VAL A 722 8.73 14.46 -3.10
N GLN A 723 9.54 13.85 -3.96
CA GLN A 723 9.40 13.92 -5.43
C GLN A 723 8.70 12.69 -6.03
N ALA A 724 8.76 11.52 -5.36
CA ALA A 724 8.15 10.29 -5.86
C ALA A 724 6.64 10.45 -6.07
N PRO A 725 6.06 10.03 -7.21
CA PRO A 725 4.61 10.05 -7.40
C PRO A 725 3.97 9.13 -6.37
N LEU A 726 2.94 9.63 -5.69
CA LEU A 726 2.14 8.83 -4.76
C LEU A 726 0.97 8.23 -5.53
N ASN A 727 0.90 6.91 -5.60
CA ASN A 727 -0.19 6.22 -6.26
C ASN A 727 -1.46 6.31 -5.41
N MET A 728 -2.51 6.93 -5.95
CA MET A 728 -3.79 7.09 -5.27
C MET A 728 -4.75 6.01 -5.74
N VAL A 729 -5.29 5.24 -4.81
CA VAL A 729 -6.25 4.17 -5.08
C VAL A 729 -7.60 4.51 -4.49
N GLY A 730 -8.64 4.52 -5.31
CA GLY A 730 -10.02 4.67 -4.85
C GLY A 730 -10.56 3.35 -4.31
N ILE A 731 -11.19 3.38 -3.14
CA ILE A 731 -11.85 2.22 -2.55
C ILE A 731 -13.23 2.07 -3.20
N PRO A 732 -13.61 0.85 -3.66
CA PRO A 732 -14.87 0.63 -4.39
C PRO A 732 -16.13 0.91 -3.56
N TYR A 733 -16.06 0.76 -2.25
CA TYR A 733 -17.17 0.98 -1.33
C TYR A 733 -17.02 2.32 -0.61
N GLY A 734 -18.09 3.08 -0.53
CA GLY A 734 -18.09 4.37 0.12
C GLY A 734 -19.50 4.83 0.50
N HIS A 735 -19.69 6.14 0.55
CA HIS A 735 -20.93 6.75 0.98
C HIS A 735 -21.63 7.50 -0.17
N THR A 736 -22.93 7.61 -0.13
CA THR A 736 -23.67 8.43 -1.12
C THR A 736 -23.39 9.92 -0.96
N GLY A 737 -23.19 10.36 0.29
CA GLY A 737 -22.84 11.73 0.65
C GLY A 737 -21.49 11.84 1.35
N HIS A 738 -21.38 12.75 2.31
CA HIS A 738 -20.10 13.05 2.96
C HIS A 738 -19.54 11.89 3.80
N VAL A 739 -18.24 11.59 3.67
CA VAL A 739 -17.48 10.82 4.66
C VAL A 739 -17.24 11.72 5.87
N ARG A 740 -17.95 11.48 6.98
CA ARG A 740 -17.97 12.36 8.14
C ARG A 740 -16.76 12.18 9.06
N PHE A 741 -16.31 10.94 9.22
CA PHE A 741 -15.12 10.60 9.99
C PHE A 741 -14.46 9.34 9.46
N LEU A 742 -13.19 9.17 9.83
CA LEU A 742 -12.40 7.94 9.71
C LEU A 742 -11.77 7.66 11.05
N THR A 743 -11.78 6.40 11.48
CA THR A 743 -11.10 5.94 12.70
C THR A 743 -10.57 4.53 12.51
N SER A 744 -9.65 4.11 13.37
CA SER A 744 -9.11 2.73 13.33
C SER A 744 -9.15 2.12 14.73
N VAL A 745 -9.22 0.79 14.76
CA VAL A 745 -9.19 0.01 15.99
C VAL A 745 -8.40 -1.27 15.77
N GLU A 746 -7.53 -1.58 16.70
CA GLU A 746 -6.75 -2.81 16.72
C GLU A 746 -7.49 -3.87 17.55
N LEU A 747 -7.75 -5.02 16.93
CA LEU A 747 -8.35 -6.17 17.58
C LEU A 747 -7.26 -7.14 18.03
N THR A 748 -7.17 -7.37 19.32
CA THR A 748 -6.30 -8.41 19.87
C THR A 748 -6.89 -9.79 19.53
N PRO A 749 -6.07 -10.76 19.06
CA PRO A 749 -6.56 -12.11 18.77
C PRO A 749 -7.09 -12.76 20.05
N GLU A 750 -8.27 -13.39 19.98
CA GLU A 750 -8.79 -14.20 21.09
C GLU A 750 -7.79 -15.33 21.41
N PRO A 751 -7.49 -15.56 22.71
CA PRO A 751 -6.77 -16.76 23.10
C PRO A 751 -7.63 -17.96 22.71
N ARG A 752 -7.13 -18.85 21.86
CA ARG A 752 -7.80 -20.08 21.45
C ARG A 752 -8.07 -20.94 22.69
N THR A 753 -9.23 -20.75 23.32
CA THR A 753 -9.74 -21.72 24.27
C THR A 753 -10.11 -22.95 23.49
N SER A 754 -9.25 -23.96 23.55
CA SER A 754 -9.55 -25.31 23.06
C SER A 754 -10.81 -25.81 23.82
N ARG A 755 -11.97 -25.76 23.17
CA ARG A 755 -13.14 -26.53 23.60
C ARG A 755 -12.82 -28.01 23.42
N LEU A 756 -12.21 -28.61 24.44
CA LEU A 756 -12.19 -30.05 24.63
C LEU A 756 -13.61 -30.53 24.88
N LYS A 757 -14.30 -30.94 23.81
CA LYS A 757 -15.42 -31.86 23.95
C LYS A 757 -14.86 -33.20 24.41
N GLY A 758 -15.12 -33.55 25.65
CA GLY A 758 -14.75 -34.83 26.23
C GLY A 758 -15.37 -36.00 25.47
N HIS A 759 -14.54 -36.89 25.04
CA HIS A 759 -14.85 -38.31 24.94
C HIS A 759 -13.67 -39.11 25.50
N HIS A 760 -14.00 -39.81 26.61
CA HIS A 760 -13.15 -40.85 27.21
C HIS A 760 -12.67 -41.87 26.17
N ARG A 761 -11.39 -42.24 26.19
CA ARG A 761 -10.93 -43.63 26.43
C ARG A 761 -9.41 -43.81 26.24
N TYR A 762 -8.81 -44.32 27.34
CA TYR A 762 -7.64 -45.24 27.46
C TYR A 762 -6.28 -44.92 26.84
N SER A 763 -5.36 -44.59 27.76
CA SER A 763 -4.00 -45.09 28.01
C SER A 763 -3.24 -45.79 26.89
N PHE A 764 -2.07 -45.24 26.52
CA PHE A 764 -0.79 -45.98 26.45
C PHE A 764 0.42 -45.08 26.67
N LYS A 765 1.37 -45.53 27.48
CA LYS A 765 2.66 -44.86 27.81
C LYS A 765 3.59 -44.88 26.62
N GLY A 766 4.23 -43.74 26.31
CA GLY A 766 5.41 -43.64 25.47
C GLY A 766 6.08 -42.32 25.76
N LYS A 767 7.29 -42.38 26.34
CA LYS A 767 8.19 -41.23 26.54
C LYS A 767 8.73 -40.81 25.19
N ASP A 768 8.56 -39.58 24.84
CA ASP A 768 9.53 -38.80 24.02
C ASP A 768 9.16 -37.33 24.13
N HIS A 769 10.12 -36.51 24.54
CA HIS A 769 10.02 -35.08 24.64
C HIS A 769 10.11 -34.43 23.25
N PRO A 770 9.15 -33.59 22.82
CA PRO A 770 9.42 -32.59 21.82
C PRO A 770 9.62 -31.21 22.46
N HIS A 771 10.69 -30.55 22.10
CA HIS A 771 10.94 -29.16 22.36
C HIS A 771 9.74 -28.31 21.90
N HIS A 772 9.06 -27.67 22.85
CA HIS A 772 8.13 -26.59 22.55
C HIS A 772 8.93 -25.38 22.08
N GLN A 773 8.85 -25.06 20.78
CA GLN A 773 9.07 -23.72 20.28
C GLN A 773 7.92 -22.82 20.73
N PRO A 774 8.19 -21.59 21.20
CA PRO A 774 7.13 -20.61 21.53
C PRO A 774 6.34 -20.30 20.27
N GLY A 775 5.05 -20.59 20.28
CA GLY A 775 4.14 -20.30 19.19
C GLY A 775 4.11 -18.80 18.87
N THR A 776 4.38 -18.44 17.62
CA THR A 776 4.18 -17.09 17.10
C THR A 776 2.73 -16.68 17.32
N ALA A 777 2.51 -15.63 18.11
CA ALA A 777 1.20 -15.02 18.29
C ALA A 777 0.65 -14.61 16.90
N ALA A 778 -0.63 -14.93 16.63
CA ALA A 778 -1.27 -14.48 15.40
C ALA A 778 -1.23 -12.94 15.33
N PRO A 779 -0.96 -12.35 14.15
CA PRO A 779 -0.89 -10.90 14.01
C PRO A 779 -2.22 -10.25 14.40
N ALA A 780 -2.16 -9.14 15.14
CA ALA A 780 -3.32 -8.37 15.52
C ALA A 780 -4.07 -7.88 14.27
N LYS A 781 -5.40 -8.02 14.25
CA LYS A 781 -6.24 -7.52 13.16
C LYS A 781 -6.51 -6.04 13.37
N LEU A 782 -6.30 -5.24 12.33
CA LEU A 782 -6.57 -3.81 12.35
C LEU A 782 -7.78 -3.51 11.47
N LEU A 783 -8.77 -2.83 12.04
CA LEU A 783 -9.96 -2.40 11.32
C LEU A 783 -9.93 -0.88 11.11
N VAL A 784 -10.29 -0.44 9.91
CA VAL A 784 -10.61 0.94 9.59
C VAL A 784 -12.12 1.09 9.48
N ILE A 785 -12.66 2.14 10.07
CA ILE A 785 -14.09 2.42 10.12
C ILE A 785 -14.32 3.83 9.59
N SER A 786 -15.20 3.97 8.60
CA SER A 786 -15.74 5.25 8.17
C SER A 786 -17.19 5.39 8.55
N GLY A 787 -17.57 6.61 8.90
CA GLY A 787 -18.96 6.97 9.05
C GLY A 787 -19.34 8.05 8.06
N GLY A 788 -20.51 7.92 7.44
CA GLY A 788 -20.95 8.87 6.43
C GLY A 788 -22.43 8.76 6.08
N ASP A 789 -22.84 9.63 5.16
CA ASP A 789 -24.23 9.74 4.70
C ASP A 789 -24.50 8.67 3.64
N GLY A 790 -25.32 7.65 3.94
CA GLY A 790 -25.68 6.56 3.03
C GLY A 790 -24.54 5.55 2.76
N TYR A 791 -24.78 4.63 1.84
CA TYR A 791 -23.85 3.62 1.35
C TYR A 791 -23.90 3.54 -0.17
N GLU A 792 -22.75 3.41 -0.84
CA GLU A 792 -22.64 3.29 -2.28
C GLU A 792 -21.50 2.33 -2.68
N ASP A 793 -21.80 1.41 -3.60
CA ASP A 793 -20.79 0.59 -4.29
C ASP A 793 -20.53 1.20 -5.68
N PHE A 794 -19.40 1.88 -5.83
CA PHE A 794 -19.03 2.60 -7.05
C PHE A 794 -18.71 1.71 -8.27
N ARG A 795 -18.74 0.37 -8.11
CA ARG A 795 -18.58 -0.57 -9.23
C ARG A 795 -19.89 -0.81 -9.98
N ASN A 796 -21.04 -0.61 -9.32
CA ASN A 796 -22.35 -0.90 -9.84
C ASN A 796 -23.04 0.37 -10.36
N SER A 797 -22.98 0.59 -11.66
CA SER A 797 -23.57 1.77 -12.35
C SER A 797 -25.11 1.83 -12.35
N GLY A 798 -25.81 0.76 -11.95
CA GLY A 798 -27.28 0.67 -12.01
C GLY A 798 -28.04 1.04 -10.73
N MET A 799 -27.36 1.24 -9.60
CA MET A 799 -28.01 1.49 -8.29
C MET A 799 -28.11 2.98 -7.90
N SER A 800 -27.61 3.88 -8.75
CA SER A 800 -27.59 5.33 -8.52
C SER A 800 -29.01 5.95 -8.37
N GLU A 801 -30.04 5.33 -8.95
CA GLU A 801 -31.42 5.82 -8.80
C GLU A 801 -32.03 5.57 -7.40
N LEU A 802 -31.51 4.61 -6.65
CA LEU A 802 -31.94 4.32 -5.28
C LEU A 802 -31.16 5.16 -4.24
N ALA A 803 -29.98 5.65 -4.59
CA ALA A 803 -29.07 6.38 -3.68
C ALA A 803 -29.63 7.75 -3.23
N GLY A 804 -30.51 8.37 -3.98
CA GLY A 804 -31.14 9.65 -3.64
C GLY A 804 -32.36 9.56 -2.72
N ARG A 805 -32.82 8.35 -2.35
CA ARG A 805 -34.08 8.14 -1.64
C ARG A 805 -33.97 7.86 -0.15
N ASP A 806 -32.76 7.56 0.38
CA ASP A 806 -32.59 7.20 1.80
C ASP A 806 -31.67 8.14 2.57
N ASP A 807 -32.06 9.43 2.63
CA ASP A 807 -31.44 10.41 3.53
C ASP A 807 -31.73 10.10 5.02
N SER A 808 -32.50 9.04 5.30
CA SER A 808 -32.90 8.64 6.64
C SER A 808 -31.88 7.78 7.38
N THR A 809 -30.82 7.35 6.70
CA THR A 809 -29.88 6.34 7.24
C THR A 809 -28.45 6.80 7.06
N ASN A 810 -27.70 6.87 8.17
CA ASN A 810 -26.25 6.95 8.16
C ASN A 810 -25.66 5.55 8.09
N HIS A 811 -24.46 5.38 7.53
CA HIS A 811 -23.79 4.08 7.48
C HIS A 811 -22.39 4.11 8.10
N LEU A 812 -22.04 3.03 8.76
CA LEU A 812 -20.67 2.72 9.15
C LEU A 812 -20.14 1.66 8.20
N LEU A 813 -19.00 1.91 7.58
CA LEU A 813 -18.32 0.96 6.70
C LEU A 813 -17.03 0.51 7.36
N LEU A 814 -16.77 -0.80 7.32
CA LEU A 814 -15.64 -1.42 7.99
C LEU A 814 -14.75 -2.14 6.98
N TRP A 815 -13.44 -1.95 7.13
CA TRP A 815 -12.42 -2.66 6.35
C TRP A 815 -11.38 -3.27 7.27
N GLN A 816 -10.95 -4.48 6.93
CA GLN A 816 -9.77 -5.10 7.50
C GLN A 816 -8.54 -4.69 6.68
N VAL A 817 -7.45 -4.28 7.37
CA VAL A 817 -6.22 -3.75 6.77
C VAL A 817 -5.01 -4.59 7.14
#